data_f6ddbf3b869fa683bfe864da9f6b7905
#
_entry.id   f6ddbf3b869fa683bfe864da9f6b7905
#
_cell.length_a   1.000
_cell.length_b   1.000
_cell.length_c   1.000
_cell.angle_alpha   90.00
_cell.angle_beta   90.00
_cell.angle_gamma   90.00
#
_symmetry.space_group_name_H-M   'P 1'
#
loop_
_entity.id
_entity.type
_entity.pdbx_description
1 polymer ?
#
loop_
_entity_poly.entity_id
_entity_poly.type
_entity_poly.pdbx_seq_one_letter_code
_entity_poly.pdbx_strand_id
1 'polypeptide(L)'
;MKTETTYNRLPSFLKEARQHGSFSFPCAFYQAVRETNPPGFPFTVKHHWHEPIEIIYLEQDSYQVDINMTLTHLKSPCFCFINSGELHALTSDSDQYREQAVVFSPDLLTFAAPDPAQEQFLLPLSEHKLSFPSFLGPEHPAFSEIQQEFFRIRSIFFRENRICLDQFTTENPVSQLRIKAALLNILGILAEHALLASNEPVRNPRVELLKTVISHIRQNYQHPLSLGELAALAGMNEQYFCRFFKKSLGKTPVSYINDFRIRHAATLLHTTELQVTEVCLESGFNNLGHFMKEFKKATGFTPLQFRRQNIEETFSENKHSLNNERYFTMQKKWWHTKTAYQIYPKSFCDSNGDGIGDLPGIISKLDYLKDLGIDIIWLSPIYCSPLADQGYDISDYYNIDPRFGTMDDMDRLIVEAKKRDMYILMDLVVNHCSDEHEWFKKACEDPDGEYGKYFYIEDCPDGKLPCNWRSYFGGSVWEPLPGHPDKYYLHMFHKKQPDLNWENPKLREEIYKMINWWLDKGLAGFRIDAIINIKKALPWRDYPANRADGMCSPGEMLKHAVGVGEFLGEMRDRTFLPHSAFTAGEVFDEKPEELPDFIGDNGYFSTMFDFNEAIFGGSEKGWYDQTPITPNDYRSCCFASQKKIGDIGMLSNIIENHDEPRGVSRYIPEGECTLTAKKLLATMNVMLRGLPFIYQGQEIGMENVEFQSISEVDDISTLDEYQVALDAGLTPDAALKAVNRVSRDNARTPFQWDASANAGFTTGTPWLKVNRNYTKINLESQKNDPDSVYQYYRRLLALRKDPAYSKTVVYGDLLPVFEDQDRVMAYYRKSADQTLLVIGNYKTQPQTLTLPSKIKNIVLNNLPQLKTDGNEITLEGYQAVVLEV
;
A
#
# COMPACT_ATOMS: atom_id res chain seq x y z
N MET A 1 24.47 -22.75 -29.29
CA MET A 1 25.54 -22.13 -28.50
C MET A 1 24.92 -21.75 -27.16
N LYS A 2 25.20 -22.50 -26.13
CA LYS A 2 24.71 -22.33 -24.77
C LYS A 2 25.53 -21.24 -24.11
N THR A 3 24.90 -20.15 -23.70
CA THR A 3 25.47 -19.18 -22.76
C THR A 3 25.32 -19.78 -21.36
N GLU A 4 26.37 -20.37 -20.86
CA GLU A 4 26.53 -20.74 -19.45
C GLU A 4 26.60 -19.44 -18.62
N THR A 5 25.57 -19.18 -17.85
CA THR A 5 25.57 -18.20 -16.78
C THR A 5 26.53 -18.64 -15.69
N THR A 6 27.59 -17.88 -15.52
CA THR A 6 28.68 -18.10 -14.56
C THR A 6 28.20 -17.85 -13.11
N TYR A 7 27.43 -18.77 -12.58
CA TYR A 7 27.24 -18.93 -11.13
C TYR A 7 28.06 -20.14 -10.67
N ASN A 8 29.36 -19.99 -10.57
CA ASN A 8 30.21 -20.87 -9.74
C ASN A 8 31.68 -20.51 -9.90
N ARG A 9 32.22 -19.72 -9.01
CA ARG A 9 33.59 -19.72 -8.49
C ARG A 9 33.75 -18.59 -7.47
N LEU A 10 33.07 -18.71 -6.30
CA LEU A 10 33.60 -18.07 -5.11
C LEU A 10 34.74 -18.95 -4.59
N PRO A 11 35.93 -18.38 -4.32
CA PRO A 11 37.01 -19.14 -3.77
C PRO A 11 36.66 -19.75 -2.40
N SER A 12 37.16 -20.92 -2.07
CA SER A 12 36.96 -21.70 -0.85
C SER A 12 37.54 -21.06 0.40
N PHE A 13 37.15 -19.82 0.75
CA PHE A 13 37.62 -19.15 1.97
C PHE A 13 36.45 -19.00 2.93
N LEU A 14 36.62 -19.47 4.15
CA LEU A 14 35.61 -19.47 5.20
C LEU A 14 35.22 -18.06 5.69
N LYS A 15 36.00 -17.04 5.42
CA LYS A 15 35.65 -15.64 5.72
C LYS A 15 34.92 -15.03 4.54
N GLU A 16 33.71 -14.57 4.79
CA GLU A 16 32.95 -13.88 3.76
C GLU A 16 33.64 -12.57 3.36
N ALA A 17 33.87 -12.40 2.07
CA ALA A 17 34.51 -11.19 1.52
C ALA A 17 33.49 -10.09 1.20
N ARG A 18 32.21 -10.35 1.41
CA ARG A 18 31.10 -9.47 1.10
C ARG A 18 31.05 -8.32 2.10
N GLN A 19 30.83 -7.11 1.62
CA GLN A 19 30.52 -5.97 2.46
C GLN A 19 29.01 -5.92 2.67
N HIS A 20 28.58 -5.92 3.93
CA HIS A 20 27.18 -5.81 4.31
C HIS A 20 26.80 -4.32 4.47
N GLY A 21 25.88 -3.83 3.65
CA GLY A 21 25.52 -2.43 3.61
C GLY A 21 26.57 -1.53 2.94
N SER A 22 26.44 -0.23 3.15
CA SER A 22 27.40 0.75 2.67
C SER A 22 28.55 0.98 3.68
N PHE A 23 29.57 1.70 3.24
CA PHE A 23 30.67 2.07 4.14
C PHE A 23 30.22 2.98 5.30
N SER A 24 29.30 3.91 4.99
CA SER A 24 28.74 4.86 5.96
C SER A 24 27.69 4.24 6.87
N PHE A 25 27.04 3.17 6.41
CA PHE A 25 26.00 2.45 7.14
C PHE A 25 26.17 0.93 6.94
N PRO A 26 27.00 0.28 7.76
CA PRO A 26 27.32 -1.15 7.65
C PRO A 26 26.17 -2.02 8.20
N CYS A 27 25.04 -1.97 7.51
CA CYS A 27 23.84 -2.75 7.78
C CYS A 27 23.14 -3.09 6.47
N ALA A 28 22.80 -4.36 6.28
CA ALA A 28 22.08 -4.85 5.11
C ALA A 28 21.02 -5.86 5.51
N PHE A 29 19.99 -5.98 4.68
CA PHE A 29 18.94 -6.99 4.80
C PHE A 29 19.05 -7.97 3.62
N TYR A 30 18.76 -9.23 3.88
CA TYR A 30 18.80 -10.33 2.92
C TYR A 30 17.51 -11.10 2.95
N GLN A 31 17.13 -11.66 1.82
CA GLN A 31 16.00 -12.57 1.73
C GLN A 31 16.28 -13.67 0.71
N ALA A 32 16.06 -14.91 1.11
CA ALA A 32 16.03 -16.05 0.22
C ALA A 32 14.66 -16.71 0.25
N VAL A 33 14.05 -16.79 -0.94
CA VAL A 33 12.75 -17.45 -1.14
C VAL A 33 12.86 -18.43 -2.30
N ARG A 34 12.05 -19.49 -2.29
CA ARG A 34 12.05 -20.51 -3.35
C ARG A 34 11.93 -19.94 -4.76
N GLU A 35 11.13 -18.91 -4.92
CA GLU A 35 10.81 -18.29 -6.22
C GLU A 35 12.03 -17.69 -6.92
N THR A 36 13.11 -17.44 -6.18
CA THR A 36 14.37 -16.88 -6.72
C THR A 36 15.41 -17.94 -7.09
N ASN A 37 15.20 -19.22 -6.73
CA ASN A 37 16.12 -20.32 -7.04
C ASN A 37 15.53 -21.32 -8.05
N PRO A 38 16.37 -21.94 -8.91
CA PRO A 38 15.91 -22.97 -9.83
C PRO A 38 15.25 -24.15 -9.12
N PRO A 39 14.14 -24.72 -9.64
CA PRO A 39 13.49 -25.89 -9.04
C PRO A 39 14.45 -27.07 -8.89
N GLY A 40 14.43 -27.72 -7.70
CA GLY A 40 15.21 -28.93 -7.41
C GLY A 40 16.57 -28.74 -6.73
N PHE A 41 16.89 -27.51 -6.29
CA PHE A 41 18.06 -27.27 -5.46
C PHE A 41 17.64 -26.84 -4.05
N PRO A 42 18.07 -27.56 -2.98
CA PRO A 42 17.82 -27.12 -1.60
C PRO A 42 18.57 -25.81 -1.33
N PHE A 43 17.96 -24.94 -0.54
CA PHE A 43 18.62 -23.73 -0.06
C PHE A 43 19.84 -24.10 0.77
N THR A 44 21.00 -23.58 0.43
CA THR A 44 22.24 -23.88 1.12
C THR A 44 23.13 -22.65 1.21
N VAL A 45 23.40 -22.20 2.42
CA VAL A 45 24.46 -21.25 2.75
C VAL A 45 25.66 -22.09 3.24
N LYS A 46 26.79 -22.05 2.50
CA LYS A 46 27.99 -22.81 2.85
C LYS A 46 28.67 -22.22 4.08
N HIS A 47 29.46 -23.04 4.81
CA HIS A 47 30.24 -22.59 5.95
C HIS A 47 31.06 -21.34 5.63
N HIS A 48 30.78 -20.26 6.39
CA HIS A 48 31.51 -19.00 6.34
C HIS A 48 31.42 -18.30 7.70
N TRP A 49 32.18 -17.24 7.86
CA TRP A 49 32.10 -16.37 9.04
C TRP A 49 32.36 -14.92 8.66
N HIS A 50 31.83 -14.00 9.43
CA HIS A 50 31.99 -12.55 9.26
C HIS A 50 32.04 -11.85 10.64
N GLU A 51 32.49 -10.59 10.68
CA GLU A 51 32.52 -9.77 11.89
C GLU A 51 31.18 -9.14 12.29
N PRO A 52 30.30 -8.72 11.34
CA PRO A 52 28.97 -8.28 11.65
C PRO A 52 28.14 -9.34 12.39
N ILE A 53 27.19 -8.89 13.18
CA ILE A 53 26.16 -9.74 13.79
C ILE A 53 25.08 -9.98 12.73
N GLU A 54 24.55 -11.20 12.68
CA GLU A 54 23.44 -11.56 11.81
C GLU A 54 22.27 -12.07 12.62
N ILE A 55 21.07 -11.54 12.34
CA ILE A 55 19.79 -11.99 12.91
C ILE A 55 18.98 -12.58 11.77
N ILE A 56 18.78 -13.89 11.80
CA ILE A 56 18.06 -14.65 10.78
C ILE A 56 16.68 -15.01 11.29
N TYR A 57 15.65 -14.71 10.52
CA TYR A 57 14.29 -15.17 10.74
C TYR A 57 13.94 -16.26 9.74
N LEU A 58 13.68 -17.44 10.25
CA LEU A 58 13.27 -18.64 9.50
C LEU A 58 11.76 -18.74 9.56
N GLU A 59 11.08 -18.46 8.45
CA GLU A 59 9.61 -18.27 8.42
C GLU A 59 8.87 -19.57 8.08
N GLN A 60 9.41 -20.40 7.20
CA GLN A 60 8.75 -21.62 6.74
C GLN A 60 9.69 -22.81 6.79
N ASP A 61 9.16 -24.00 7.11
CA ASP A 61 9.79 -25.29 7.08
C ASP A 61 10.84 -25.60 8.16
N SER A 62 11.68 -26.59 7.92
CA SER A 62 12.75 -27.02 8.82
C SER A 62 14.12 -26.75 8.22
N TYR A 63 15.04 -26.39 9.09
CA TYR A 63 16.41 -26.02 8.71
C TYR A 63 17.42 -26.76 9.54
N GLN A 64 18.57 -27.04 8.92
CA GLN A 64 19.79 -27.48 9.59
C GLN A 64 20.73 -26.30 9.67
N VAL A 65 21.04 -25.88 10.89
CA VAL A 65 21.95 -24.75 11.17
C VAL A 65 23.17 -25.29 11.89
N ASP A 66 24.35 -25.06 11.34
CA ASP A 66 25.64 -25.41 11.95
C ASP A 66 26.30 -24.11 12.47
N ILE A 67 26.46 -23.99 13.79
CA ILE A 67 27.22 -22.88 14.40
C ILE A 67 28.42 -23.48 15.12
N ASN A 68 29.61 -23.03 14.73
CA ASN A 68 30.88 -23.47 15.32
C ASN A 68 31.05 -25.00 15.35
N MET A 69 30.64 -25.69 14.27
CA MET A 69 30.64 -27.16 14.12
C MET A 69 29.60 -27.89 15.01
N THR A 70 28.60 -27.17 15.46
CA THR A 70 27.47 -27.78 16.21
C THR A 70 26.22 -27.69 15.34
N LEU A 71 25.77 -28.84 14.84
CA LEU A 71 24.59 -28.94 13.98
C LEU A 71 23.32 -28.98 14.84
N THR A 72 22.39 -28.09 14.54
CA THR A 72 21.07 -27.99 15.19
C THR A 72 19.97 -28.05 14.14
N HIS A 73 18.92 -28.85 14.41
CA HIS A 73 17.72 -28.88 13.57
C HIS A 73 16.67 -27.93 14.16
N LEU A 74 16.22 -26.98 13.35
CA LEU A 74 15.25 -25.96 13.75
C LEU A 74 13.94 -26.11 12.98
N LYS A 75 12.82 -25.89 13.67
CA LYS A 75 11.49 -25.77 13.06
C LYS A 75 11.08 -24.30 13.04
N SER A 76 10.53 -23.87 11.94
CA SER A 76 9.95 -22.53 11.81
C SER A 76 8.62 -22.39 12.56
N PRO A 77 8.24 -21.17 12.98
CA PRO A 77 9.05 -19.95 12.90
C PRO A 77 10.10 -19.91 14.01
N CYS A 78 11.32 -19.45 13.74
CA CYS A 78 12.32 -19.20 14.78
C CYS A 78 13.34 -18.15 14.36
N PHE A 79 13.97 -17.50 15.35
CA PHE A 79 15.15 -16.67 15.14
C PHE A 79 16.42 -17.49 15.36
N CYS A 80 17.40 -17.25 14.49
CA CYS A 80 18.76 -17.69 14.66
C CYS A 80 19.66 -16.45 14.70
N PHE A 81 20.53 -16.36 15.69
CA PHE A 81 21.47 -15.24 15.83
C PHE A 81 22.88 -15.77 15.64
N ILE A 82 23.61 -15.17 14.73
CA ILE A 82 25.01 -15.42 14.48
C ILE A 82 25.81 -14.28 15.09
N ASN A 83 26.58 -14.59 16.11
CA ASN A 83 27.41 -13.59 16.76
C ASN A 83 28.66 -13.31 15.94
N SER A 84 29.33 -12.20 16.23
CA SER A 84 30.52 -11.80 15.52
C SER A 84 31.60 -12.88 15.54
N GLY A 85 32.08 -13.25 14.36
CA GLY A 85 33.16 -14.22 14.16
C GLY A 85 32.76 -15.69 14.33
N GLU A 86 31.48 -16.02 14.44
CA GLU A 86 31.01 -17.40 14.47
C GLU A 86 31.03 -18.02 13.09
N LEU A 87 31.61 -19.23 12.98
CA LEU A 87 31.55 -20.05 11.76
C LEU A 87 30.16 -20.68 11.68
N HIS A 88 29.43 -20.41 10.58
CA HIS A 88 28.07 -20.92 10.42
C HIS A 88 27.74 -21.37 8.99
N ALA A 89 26.73 -22.24 8.89
CA ALA A 89 26.15 -22.73 7.64
C ALA A 89 24.66 -23.00 7.86
N LEU A 90 23.89 -22.87 6.80
CA LEU A 90 22.45 -23.02 6.84
C LEU A 90 21.96 -23.84 5.64
N THR A 91 21.13 -24.85 5.85
CA THR A 91 20.50 -25.64 4.79
C THR A 91 19.03 -25.86 5.11
N SER A 92 18.15 -25.72 4.11
CA SER A 92 16.76 -26.15 4.22
C SER A 92 16.61 -27.57 3.71
N ASP A 93 15.84 -28.39 4.42
CA ASP A 93 15.56 -29.77 4.05
C ASP A 93 14.47 -29.91 2.98
N SER A 94 13.82 -28.81 2.59
CA SER A 94 12.69 -28.83 1.68
C SER A 94 12.75 -27.81 0.55
N ASP A 95 11.84 -28.01 -0.41
CA ASP A 95 11.65 -27.13 -1.56
C ASP A 95 10.88 -25.84 -1.21
N GLN A 96 10.33 -25.73 -0.01
CA GLN A 96 9.60 -24.53 0.45
C GLN A 96 10.37 -23.90 1.60
N TYR A 97 11.13 -22.86 1.33
CA TYR A 97 11.87 -22.14 2.35
C TYR A 97 11.65 -20.63 2.20
N ARG A 98 11.65 -19.97 3.34
CA ARG A 98 11.72 -18.51 3.42
C ARG A 98 12.64 -18.15 4.56
N GLU A 99 13.77 -17.57 4.20
CA GLU A 99 14.79 -17.10 5.12
C GLU A 99 14.98 -15.61 4.91
N GLN A 100 15.07 -14.86 6.01
CA GLN A 100 15.30 -13.42 6.02
C GLN A 100 16.36 -13.10 7.06
N ALA A 101 17.32 -12.25 6.70
CA ALA A 101 18.40 -11.90 7.61
C ALA A 101 18.69 -10.40 7.60
N VAL A 102 18.98 -9.84 8.78
CA VAL A 102 19.60 -8.53 8.92
C VAL A 102 21.03 -8.72 9.42
N VAL A 103 22.00 -8.19 8.68
CA VAL A 103 23.42 -8.25 9.01
C VAL A 103 23.92 -6.84 9.29
N PHE A 104 24.52 -6.62 10.45
CA PHE A 104 24.95 -5.28 10.86
C PHE A 104 26.25 -5.32 11.69
N SER A 105 27.07 -4.26 11.58
CA SER A 105 28.21 -4.06 12.48
C SER A 105 27.73 -3.65 13.85
N PRO A 106 28.16 -4.30 14.95
CA PRO A 106 27.81 -3.89 16.30
C PRO A 106 28.26 -2.45 16.63
N ASP A 107 29.31 -1.95 15.99
CA ASP A 107 29.78 -0.56 16.13
C ASP A 107 28.73 0.47 15.70
N LEU A 108 27.76 0.04 14.86
CA LEU A 108 26.65 0.87 14.42
C LEU A 108 25.78 1.37 15.56
N LEU A 109 25.71 0.61 16.67
CA LEU A 109 24.86 0.89 17.83
C LEU A 109 25.57 1.71 18.92
N THR A 110 26.88 1.93 18.83
CA THR A 110 27.64 2.66 19.85
C THR A 110 27.41 4.17 19.77
N PHE A 111 27.42 4.83 20.93
CA PHE A 111 27.31 6.28 21.07
C PHE A 111 28.67 6.88 21.48
N ALA A 112 28.87 8.16 21.17
CA ALA A 112 30.07 8.90 21.56
C ALA A 112 30.06 9.30 23.06
N ALA A 113 28.87 9.44 23.66
CA ALA A 113 28.74 9.82 25.07
C ALA A 113 28.68 8.56 25.94
N PRO A 114 29.50 8.44 27.00
CA PRO A 114 29.43 7.33 27.93
C PRO A 114 28.19 7.45 28.81
N ASP A 115 27.38 6.41 28.81
CA ASP A 115 26.25 6.20 29.71
C ASP A 115 26.20 4.74 30.18
N PRO A 116 25.40 4.38 31.20
CA PRO A 116 25.32 2.99 31.67
C PRO A 116 24.93 1.98 30.61
N ALA A 117 24.08 2.33 29.63
CA ALA A 117 23.69 1.42 28.54
C ALA A 117 24.87 1.18 27.57
N GLN A 118 25.61 2.25 27.27
CA GLN A 118 26.85 2.16 26.50
C GLN A 118 27.88 1.21 27.15
N GLU A 119 28.09 1.37 28.47
CA GLU A 119 29.11 0.58 29.20
C GLU A 119 28.68 -0.85 29.47
N GLN A 120 27.38 -1.08 29.74
CA GLN A 120 26.89 -2.43 30.10
C GLN A 120 26.56 -3.31 28.91
N PHE A 121 26.13 -2.73 27.78
CA PHE A 121 25.62 -3.49 26.65
C PHE A 121 26.33 -3.19 25.32
N LEU A 122 26.46 -1.92 24.95
CA LEU A 122 26.85 -1.57 23.58
C LEU A 122 28.36 -1.75 23.36
N LEU A 123 29.21 -1.28 24.29
CA LEU A 123 30.65 -1.51 24.23
C LEU A 123 31.01 -3.00 24.39
N PRO A 124 30.46 -3.74 25.35
CA PRO A 124 30.72 -5.17 25.44
C PRO A 124 30.27 -5.96 24.21
N LEU A 125 29.16 -5.56 23.54
CA LEU A 125 28.72 -6.16 22.29
C LEU A 125 29.69 -5.87 21.15
N SER A 126 30.14 -4.63 21.01
CA SER A 126 31.13 -4.21 20.02
C SER A 126 32.52 -4.83 20.27
N GLU A 127 32.88 -5.04 21.54
CA GLU A 127 34.11 -5.71 21.95
C GLU A 127 34.03 -7.25 21.98
N HIS A 128 32.90 -7.81 21.53
CA HIS A 128 32.62 -9.26 21.51
C HIS A 128 32.65 -9.94 22.90
N LYS A 129 32.44 -9.16 23.96
CA LYS A 129 32.31 -9.64 25.35
C LYS A 129 30.88 -10.02 25.72
N LEU A 130 29.92 -9.63 24.90
CA LEU A 130 28.49 -9.93 25.04
C LEU A 130 28.01 -10.61 23.77
N SER A 131 27.14 -11.63 23.88
CA SER A 131 26.56 -12.34 22.76
C SER A 131 25.07 -12.48 22.87
N PHE A 132 24.42 -12.57 21.71
CA PHE A 132 23.03 -12.95 21.55
C PHE A 132 22.85 -14.46 21.74
N PRO A 133 21.65 -14.94 22.10
CA PRO A 133 21.34 -16.36 22.11
C PRO A 133 21.47 -16.94 20.69
N SER A 134 21.89 -18.22 20.56
CA SER A 134 21.97 -18.80 19.21
C SER A 134 20.59 -18.98 18.55
N PHE A 135 19.58 -19.30 19.34
CA PHE A 135 18.22 -19.57 18.83
C PHE A 135 17.14 -19.03 19.76
N LEU A 136 15.98 -18.65 19.17
CA LEU A 136 14.81 -18.22 19.91
C LEU A 136 13.55 -18.68 19.18
N GLY A 137 12.75 -19.53 19.81
CA GLY A 137 11.49 -20.07 19.29
C GLY A 137 10.25 -19.31 19.76
N PRO A 138 9.10 -19.56 19.15
CA PRO A 138 7.85 -18.85 19.45
C PRO A 138 7.28 -19.12 20.86
N GLU A 139 7.79 -20.13 21.57
CA GLU A 139 7.44 -20.43 22.95
C GLU A 139 8.02 -19.43 23.95
N HIS A 140 9.00 -18.62 23.54
CA HIS A 140 9.62 -17.64 24.42
C HIS A 140 8.90 -16.29 24.33
N PRO A 141 8.59 -15.61 25.47
CA PRO A 141 7.87 -14.32 25.45
C PRO A 141 8.51 -13.25 24.58
N ALA A 142 9.84 -13.16 24.55
CA ALA A 142 10.58 -12.19 23.73
C ALA A 142 10.43 -12.39 22.21
N PHE A 143 9.96 -13.57 21.76
CA PHE A 143 9.90 -13.88 20.33
C PHE A 143 9.01 -12.91 19.55
N SER A 144 7.81 -12.66 20.02
CA SER A 144 6.86 -11.77 19.33
C SER A 144 7.33 -10.32 19.31
N GLU A 145 7.98 -9.86 20.38
CA GLU A 145 8.52 -8.50 20.47
C GLU A 145 9.70 -8.30 19.51
N ILE A 146 10.62 -9.28 19.47
CA ILE A 146 11.75 -9.26 18.53
C ILE A 146 11.26 -9.37 17.08
N GLN A 147 10.22 -10.16 16.84
CA GLN A 147 9.62 -10.31 15.51
C GLN A 147 9.05 -8.97 15.00
N GLN A 148 8.38 -8.21 15.85
CA GLN A 148 7.87 -6.88 15.48
C GLN A 148 8.99 -5.93 15.07
N GLU A 149 10.08 -5.86 15.86
CA GLU A 149 11.21 -5.00 15.52
C GLU A 149 11.96 -5.49 14.28
N PHE A 150 12.12 -6.79 14.11
CA PHE A 150 12.71 -7.37 12.90
C PHE A 150 11.89 -7.04 11.64
N PHE A 151 10.56 -7.14 11.71
CA PHE A 151 9.69 -6.77 10.59
C PHE A 151 9.65 -5.26 10.35
N ARG A 152 9.85 -4.44 11.39
CA ARG A 152 10.06 -3.01 11.22
C ARG A 152 11.32 -2.72 10.41
N ILE A 153 12.44 -3.38 10.72
CA ILE A 153 13.69 -3.29 9.95
C ILE A 153 13.45 -3.74 8.50
N ARG A 154 12.83 -4.90 8.31
CA ARG A 154 12.47 -5.43 6.99
C ARG A 154 11.69 -4.42 6.17
N SER A 155 10.63 -3.83 6.75
CA SER A 155 9.77 -2.88 6.05
C SER A 155 10.53 -1.62 5.59
N ILE A 156 11.51 -1.16 6.40
CA ILE A 156 12.35 -0.02 6.04
C ILE A 156 13.23 -0.35 4.85
N PHE A 157 13.94 -1.49 4.87
CA PHE A 157 14.79 -1.90 3.77
C PHE A 157 14.00 -2.14 2.48
N PHE A 158 12.83 -2.78 2.56
CA PHE A 158 12.00 -3.04 1.39
C PHE A 158 11.35 -1.78 0.81
N ARG A 159 11.13 -0.77 1.63
CA ARG A 159 10.65 0.54 1.18
C ARG A 159 11.64 1.24 0.26
N GLU A 160 12.94 1.09 0.52
CA GLU A 160 13.99 1.81 -0.20
C GLU A 160 14.63 1.00 -1.33
N ASN A 161 14.56 -0.33 -1.24
CA ASN A 161 15.17 -1.22 -2.22
C ASN A 161 14.08 -1.91 -3.06
N ARG A 162 13.79 -1.36 -4.20
CA ARG A 162 12.72 -1.79 -5.09
C ARG A 162 13.13 -2.82 -6.14
N ILE A 163 14.38 -3.24 -6.15
CA ILE A 163 14.91 -4.26 -7.05
C ILE A 163 15.44 -5.39 -6.17
N CYS A 164 15.19 -6.63 -6.56
CA CYS A 164 15.80 -7.81 -5.94
C CYS A 164 17.32 -7.79 -6.22
N LEU A 165 18.03 -7.07 -5.37
CA LEU A 165 19.49 -7.04 -5.33
C LEU A 165 19.95 -8.18 -4.44
N ASP A 166 21.20 -8.57 -4.59
CA ASP A 166 21.85 -9.54 -3.69
C ASP A 166 21.80 -9.13 -2.21
N GLN A 167 21.57 -7.84 -1.92
CA GLN A 167 21.36 -7.28 -0.59
C GLN A 167 20.53 -6.00 -0.66
N PHE A 168 19.72 -5.77 0.37
CA PHE A 168 18.97 -4.52 0.55
C PHE A 168 19.78 -3.57 1.44
N THR A 169 20.01 -2.34 1.00
CA THR A 169 20.77 -1.30 1.70
C THR A 169 20.00 0.01 1.76
N THR A 170 20.41 0.97 2.60
CA THR A 170 19.79 2.30 2.66
C THR A 170 20.84 3.40 2.84
N GLU A 171 20.71 4.48 2.07
CA GLU A 171 21.47 5.73 2.24
C GLU A 171 20.63 6.84 2.88
N ASN A 172 19.34 6.59 3.14
CA ASN A 172 18.45 7.58 3.75
C ASN A 172 18.73 7.71 5.26
N PRO A 173 19.16 8.90 5.77
CA PRO A 173 19.49 9.07 7.18
C PRO A 173 18.32 8.80 8.14
N VAL A 174 17.08 9.06 7.73
CA VAL A 174 15.89 8.81 8.56
C VAL A 174 15.67 7.30 8.70
N SER A 175 15.79 6.55 7.62
CA SER A 175 15.71 5.10 7.62
C SER A 175 16.85 4.47 8.41
N GLN A 176 18.08 4.96 8.26
CA GLN A 176 19.22 4.53 9.07
C GLN A 176 18.97 4.73 10.57
N LEU A 177 18.39 5.89 10.95
CA LEU A 177 18.03 6.16 12.36
C LEU A 177 16.96 5.18 12.87
N ARG A 178 15.92 4.92 12.06
CA ARG A 178 14.83 3.98 12.41
C ARG A 178 15.33 2.53 12.53
N ILE A 179 16.23 2.10 11.67
CA ILE A 179 16.87 0.77 11.74
C ILE A 179 17.71 0.66 13.03
N LYS A 180 18.52 1.68 13.34
CA LYS A 180 19.28 1.71 14.60
C LYS A 180 18.36 1.63 15.83
N ALA A 181 17.25 2.37 15.83
CA ALA A 181 16.28 2.32 16.92
C ALA A 181 15.69 0.92 17.11
N ALA A 182 15.30 0.25 16.01
CA ALA A 182 14.78 -1.11 16.06
C ALA A 182 15.82 -2.14 16.52
N LEU A 183 17.07 -2.02 16.08
CA LEU A 183 18.17 -2.89 16.55
C LEU A 183 18.47 -2.66 18.05
N LEU A 184 18.42 -1.41 18.52
CA LEU A 184 18.55 -1.10 19.95
C LEU A 184 17.39 -1.66 20.78
N ASN A 185 16.16 -1.63 20.24
CA ASN A 185 15.01 -2.25 20.88
C ASN A 185 15.17 -3.78 20.97
N ILE A 186 15.64 -4.44 19.91
CA ILE A 186 15.95 -5.89 19.95
C ILE A 186 16.97 -6.19 21.05
N LEU A 187 18.05 -5.40 21.15
CA LEU A 187 19.03 -5.56 22.21
C LEU A 187 18.43 -5.34 23.61
N GLY A 188 17.57 -4.32 23.76
CA GLY A 188 16.85 -4.03 24.99
C GLY A 188 15.94 -5.19 25.42
N ILE A 189 15.15 -5.75 24.49
CA ILE A 189 14.28 -6.92 24.73
C ILE A 189 15.12 -8.12 25.17
N LEU A 190 16.22 -8.40 24.47
CA LEU A 190 17.14 -9.50 24.85
C LEU A 190 17.74 -9.30 26.25
N ALA A 191 18.07 -8.07 26.61
CA ALA A 191 18.59 -7.72 27.95
C ALA A 191 17.51 -7.87 29.03
N GLU A 192 16.29 -7.40 28.80
CA GLU A 192 15.15 -7.49 29.71
C GLU A 192 14.79 -8.92 30.04
N HIS A 193 14.83 -9.79 29.05
CA HIS A 193 14.58 -11.22 29.21
C HIS A 193 15.81 -12.04 29.64
N ALA A 194 16.92 -11.37 30.00
CA ALA A 194 18.19 -12.00 30.43
C ALA A 194 18.74 -13.05 29.42
N LEU A 195 18.54 -12.78 28.13
CA LEU A 195 18.97 -13.66 27.03
C LEU A 195 20.38 -13.35 26.53
N LEU A 196 20.98 -12.25 26.96
CA LEU A 196 22.37 -11.91 26.63
C LEU A 196 23.35 -12.69 27.50
N ALA A 197 24.35 -13.29 26.89
CA ALA A 197 25.38 -14.04 27.60
C ALA A 197 26.71 -13.29 27.62
N SER A 198 27.39 -13.28 28.78
CA SER A 198 28.76 -12.83 28.84
C SER A 198 29.69 -13.88 28.21
N ASN A 199 30.41 -13.50 27.19
CA ASN A 199 31.42 -14.34 26.59
C ASN A 199 32.71 -14.30 27.43
N GLU A 200 32.99 -15.34 28.20
CA GLU A 200 34.39 -15.63 28.50
C GLU A 200 35.03 -16.10 27.19
N PRO A 201 36.12 -15.45 26.72
CA PRO A 201 36.68 -15.76 25.41
C PRO A 201 37.16 -17.21 25.38
N VAL A 202 36.48 -18.07 24.61
CA VAL A 202 37.05 -19.33 24.15
C VAL A 202 38.18 -18.93 23.19
N ARG A 203 39.37 -18.71 23.77
CA ARG A 203 40.55 -18.26 23.04
C ARG A 203 41.02 -19.36 22.07
N ASN A 204 40.65 -19.21 20.79
CA ASN A 204 41.47 -19.85 19.78
C ASN A 204 42.73 -18.95 19.56
N PRO A 205 43.92 -19.35 20.03
CA PRO A 205 45.12 -18.47 20.01
C PRO A 205 45.47 -17.97 18.61
N ARG A 206 45.09 -18.70 17.57
CA ARG A 206 45.34 -18.32 16.16
C ARG A 206 44.40 -17.25 15.66
N VAL A 207 43.15 -17.27 16.10
CA VAL A 207 42.15 -16.25 15.74
C VAL A 207 42.48 -14.93 16.46
N GLU A 208 42.85 -14.97 17.74
CA GLU A 208 43.25 -13.79 18.51
C GLU A 208 44.52 -13.13 17.94
N LEU A 209 45.46 -13.94 17.51
CA LEU A 209 46.68 -13.45 16.88
C LEU A 209 46.40 -12.74 15.56
N LEU A 210 45.48 -13.28 14.77
CA LEU A 210 45.06 -12.68 13.51
C LEU A 210 44.32 -11.36 13.73
N LYS A 211 43.42 -11.31 14.73
CA LYS A 211 42.73 -10.09 15.14
C LYS A 211 43.69 -8.98 15.57
N THR A 212 44.74 -9.34 16.34
CA THR A 212 45.77 -8.39 16.78
C THR A 212 46.51 -7.78 15.59
N VAL A 213 46.88 -8.59 14.61
CA VAL A 213 47.57 -8.13 13.38
C VAL A 213 46.65 -7.26 12.53
N ILE A 214 45.36 -7.64 12.35
CA ILE A 214 44.40 -6.85 11.60
C ILE A 214 44.13 -5.52 12.26
N SER A 215 43.95 -5.49 13.59
CA SER A 215 43.76 -4.26 14.36
C SER A 215 44.96 -3.31 14.20
N HIS A 216 46.19 -3.85 14.28
CA HIS A 216 47.41 -3.07 14.06
C HIS A 216 47.47 -2.48 12.64
N ILE A 217 47.14 -3.27 11.61
CA ILE A 217 47.03 -2.77 10.22
C ILE A 217 46.02 -1.63 10.11
N ARG A 218 44.85 -1.79 10.70
CA ARG A 218 43.76 -0.77 10.65
C ARG A 218 44.15 0.53 11.35
N GLN A 219 44.88 0.47 12.44
CA GLN A 219 45.31 1.65 13.20
C GLN A 219 46.48 2.37 12.55
N ASN A 220 47.33 1.66 11.77
CA ASN A 220 48.59 2.16 11.28
C ASN A 220 48.73 2.14 9.75
N TYR A 221 47.65 1.93 8.99
CA TYR A 221 47.71 1.78 7.52
C TYR A 221 48.30 3.00 6.79
N GLN A 222 48.19 4.20 7.36
CA GLN A 222 48.76 5.42 6.80
C GLN A 222 50.30 5.45 6.87
N HIS A 223 50.88 4.65 7.77
CA HIS A 223 52.32 4.56 7.94
C HIS A 223 52.91 3.36 7.19
N PRO A 224 54.23 3.35 6.94
CA PRO A 224 54.91 2.18 6.39
C PRO A 224 54.77 0.97 7.33
N LEU A 225 54.13 -0.08 6.88
CA LEU A 225 53.97 -1.35 7.60
C LEU A 225 54.85 -2.40 6.94
N SER A 226 55.85 -2.93 7.68
CA SER A 226 56.71 -3.98 7.21
C SER A 226 56.17 -5.38 7.51
N LEU A 227 56.50 -6.36 6.64
CA LEU A 227 56.15 -7.77 6.89
C LEU A 227 56.80 -8.30 8.17
N GLY A 228 58.05 -7.85 8.46
CA GLY A 228 58.76 -8.20 9.67
C GLY A 228 58.04 -7.75 10.95
N GLU A 229 57.55 -6.53 10.97
CA GLU A 229 56.78 -5.99 12.05
C GLU A 229 55.48 -6.78 12.33
N LEU A 230 54.72 -7.05 11.27
CA LEU A 230 53.45 -7.81 11.40
C LEU A 230 53.72 -9.28 11.79
N ALA A 231 54.80 -9.88 11.31
CA ALA A 231 55.20 -11.22 11.66
C ALA A 231 55.72 -11.30 13.13
N ALA A 232 56.42 -10.27 13.61
CA ALA A 232 56.82 -10.16 14.99
C ALA A 232 55.64 -10.02 15.96
N LEU A 233 54.63 -9.19 15.61
CA LEU A 233 53.36 -9.10 16.31
C LEU A 233 52.64 -10.45 16.42
N ALA A 234 52.75 -11.27 15.38
CA ALA A 234 52.21 -12.62 15.35
C ALA A 234 53.11 -13.67 16.03
N GLY A 235 54.26 -13.31 16.51
CA GLY A 235 55.24 -14.27 17.06
C GLY A 235 55.72 -15.28 16.03
N MET A 236 55.80 -14.92 14.75
CA MET A 236 56.09 -15.79 13.62
C MET A 236 57.27 -15.22 12.78
N ASN A 237 57.95 -16.08 12.03
CA ASN A 237 58.85 -15.60 10.97
C ASN A 237 58.00 -15.13 9.75
N GLU A 238 58.55 -14.23 8.95
CA GLU A 238 57.82 -13.61 7.80
C GLU A 238 57.26 -14.64 6.82
N GLN A 239 57.99 -15.68 6.47
CA GLN A 239 57.54 -16.69 5.50
C GLN A 239 56.36 -17.52 6.04
N TYR A 240 56.42 -17.88 7.32
CA TYR A 240 55.33 -18.60 7.98
C TYR A 240 54.11 -17.71 8.18
N PHE A 241 54.35 -16.48 8.57
CA PHE A 241 53.29 -15.45 8.72
C PHE A 241 52.56 -15.21 7.40
N CYS A 242 53.29 -15.01 6.30
CA CYS A 242 52.65 -14.82 4.98
C CYS A 242 51.79 -16.01 4.57
N ARG A 243 52.26 -17.25 4.83
CA ARG A 243 51.49 -18.48 4.56
C ARG A 243 50.29 -18.61 5.47
N PHE A 244 50.47 -18.35 6.77
CA PHE A 244 49.40 -18.33 7.79
C PHE A 244 48.34 -17.28 7.44
N PHE A 245 48.73 -16.04 7.19
CA PHE A 245 47.84 -14.94 6.87
C PHE A 245 47.06 -15.20 5.57
N LYS A 246 47.79 -15.69 4.51
CA LYS A 246 47.14 -16.07 3.25
C LYS A 246 46.17 -17.23 3.40
N LYS A 247 46.53 -18.24 4.22
CA LYS A 247 45.65 -19.37 4.50
C LYS A 247 44.40 -18.94 5.28
N SER A 248 44.52 -17.99 6.19
CA SER A 248 43.45 -17.52 7.08
C SER A 248 42.52 -16.48 6.42
N LEU A 249 43.08 -15.60 5.54
CA LEU A 249 42.34 -14.47 4.95
C LEU A 249 42.29 -14.47 3.42
N GLY A 250 42.80 -15.50 2.77
CA GLY A 250 42.80 -15.63 1.32
C GLY A 250 43.76 -14.71 0.58
N LYS A 251 44.33 -13.70 1.22
CA LYS A 251 45.17 -12.65 0.65
C LYS A 251 46.49 -12.55 1.39
N THR A 252 47.53 -12.11 0.67
CA THR A 252 48.79 -11.80 1.34
C THR A 252 48.62 -10.55 2.24
N PRO A 253 49.47 -10.41 3.31
CA PRO A 253 49.40 -9.21 4.16
C PRO A 253 49.49 -7.89 3.38
N VAL A 254 50.40 -7.84 2.41
CA VAL A 254 50.59 -6.65 1.54
C VAL A 254 49.36 -6.37 0.69
N SER A 255 48.73 -7.41 0.12
CA SER A 255 47.48 -7.24 -0.64
C SER A 255 46.36 -6.73 0.26
N TYR A 256 46.27 -7.24 1.50
CA TYR A 256 45.26 -6.79 2.48
C TYR A 256 45.46 -5.32 2.86
N ILE A 257 46.70 -4.89 3.12
CA ILE A 257 47.03 -3.49 3.42
C ILE A 257 46.66 -2.57 2.24
N ASN A 258 47.03 -2.97 1.03
CA ASN A 258 46.71 -2.20 -0.18
C ASN A 258 45.19 -2.09 -0.41
N ASP A 259 44.44 -3.16 -0.24
CA ASP A 259 42.98 -3.12 -0.37
C ASP A 259 42.34 -2.17 0.67
N PHE A 260 42.90 -2.13 1.88
CA PHE A 260 42.42 -1.21 2.92
C PHE A 260 42.73 0.25 2.55
N ARG A 261 43.94 0.53 2.09
CA ARG A 261 44.37 1.86 1.62
C ARG A 261 43.54 2.35 0.42
N ILE A 262 43.26 1.46 -0.54
CA ILE A 262 42.44 1.80 -1.70
C ILE A 262 40.98 2.15 -1.32
N ARG A 263 40.41 1.42 -0.39
CA ARG A 263 39.04 1.74 0.12
C ARG A 263 39.03 3.12 0.76
N HIS A 264 40.02 3.44 1.58
CA HIS A 264 40.15 4.77 2.18
C HIS A 264 40.36 5.86 1.13
N ALA A 265 41.19 5.61 0.12
CA ALA A 265 41.38 6.53 -1.01
C ALA A 265 40.11 6.76 -1.80
N ALA A 266 39.29 5.73 -2.03
CA ALA A 266 37.98 5.85 -2.70
C ALA A 266 37.04 6.75 -1.90
N THR A 267 37.02 6.60 -0.56
CA THR A 267 36.26 7.50 0.32
C THR A 267 36.73 8.94 0.22
N LEU A 268 38.04 9.21 0.31
CA LEU A 268 38.59 10.56 0.19
C LEU A 268 38.29 11.19 -1.17
N LEU A 269 38.34 10.41 -2.26
CA LEU A 269 37.98 10.86 -3.61
C LEU A 269 36.50 11.25 -3.74
N HIS A 270 35.66 10.60 -2.93
CA HIS A 270 34.21 10.84 -2.94
C HIS A 270 33.79 11.99 -2.01
N THR A 271 34.45 12.12 -0.84
CA THR A 271 34.01 13.03 0.23
C THR A 271 34.80 14.34 0.29
N THR A 272 35.92 14.47 -0.45
CA THR A 272 36.79 15.63 -0.38
C THR A 272 37.24 16.13 -1.74
N GLU A 273 37.66 17.41 -1.79
CA GLU A 273 38.24 18.04 -2.98
C GLU A 273 39.78 17.88 -3.04
N LEU A 274 40.38 17.00 -2.21
CA LEU A 274 41.83 16.78 -2.18
C LEU A 274 42.33 16.34 -3.54
N GLN A 275 43.50 16.83 -3.94
CA GLN A 275 44.16 16.38 -5.20
C GLN A 275 44.48 14.88 -5.14
N VAL A 276 44.51 14.20 -6.29
CA VAL A 276 44.80 12.76 -6.36
C VAL A 276 46.15 12.41 -5.72
N THR A 277 47.12 13.32 -5.77
CA THR A 277 48.41 13.20 -5.09
C THR A 277 48.27 13.28 -3.56
N GLU A 278 47.40 14.12 -3.05
CA GLU A 278 47.11 14.23 -1.60
C GLU A 278 46.37 12.99 -1.11
N VAL A 279 45.35 12.54 -1.87
CA VAL A 279 44.62 11.29 -1.58
C VAL A 279 45.56 10.09 -1.55
N CYS A 280 46.54 10.02 -2.44
CA CYS A 280 47.58 8.98 -2.45
C CYS A 280 48.34 8.95 -1.13
N LEU A 281 48.80 10.13 -0.67
CA LEU A 281 49.57 10.24 0.57
C LEU A 281 48.71 9.98 1.81
N GLU A 282 47.56 10.58 1.91
CA GLU A 282 46.62 10.43 3.03
C GLU A 282 46.08 8.99 3.17
N SER A 283 46.03 8.24 2.08
CA SER A 283 45.68 6.82 2.10
C SER A 283 46.88 5.91 2.40
N GLY A 284 48.06 6.45 2.66
CA GLY A 284 49.25 5.70 3.07
C GLY A 284 50.09 5.13 1.93
N PHE A 285 49.90 5.57 0.68
CA PHE A 285 50.76 5.25 -0.45
C PHE A 285 51.88 6.30 -0.61
N ASN A 286 53.13 5.83 -0.70
CA ASN A 286 54.32 6.70 -0.92
C ASN A 286 54.72 6.82 -2.40
N ASN A 287 54.00 6.12 -3.31
CA ASN A 287 54.31 6.13 -4.73
C ASN A 287 53.03 6.26 -5.53
N LEU A 288 52.86 7.39 -6.23
CA LEU A 288 51.68 7.70 -7.03
C LEU A 288 51.44 6.68 -8.15
N GLY A 289 52.49 6.22 -8.83
CA GLY A 289 52.39 5.21 -9.91
C GLY A 289 51.86 3.87 -9.39
N HIS A 290 52.37 3.45 -8.22
CA HIS A 290 51.87 2.25 -7.54
C HIS A 290 50.41 2.40 -7.10
N PHE A 291 50.05 3.54 -6.50
CA PHE A 291 48.68 3.89 -6.13
C PHE A 291 47.77 3.83 -7.33
N MET A 292 48.07 4.52 -8.43
CA MET A 292 47.25 4.54 -9.64
C MET A 292 46.99 3.13 -10.20
N LYS A 293 48.03 2.27 -10.19
CA LYS A 293 47.92 0.88 -10.64
C LYS A 293 47.03 0.03 -9.75
N GLU A 294 47.27 0.06 -8.45
CA GLU A 294 46.45 -0.70 -7.46
C GLU A 294 45.04 -0.20 -7.39
N PHE A 295 44.81 1.13 -7.47
CA PHE A 295 43.48 1.72 -7.48
C PHE A 295 42.70 1.27 -8.72
N LYS A 296 43.29 1.37 -9.92
CA LYS A 296 42.65 0.91 -11.16
C LYS A 296 42.39 -0.60 -11.18
N LYS A 297 43.30 -1.39 -10.60
CA LYS A 297 43.12 -2.83 -10.46
C LYS A 297 41.97 -3.20 -9.53
N ALA A 298 41.74 -2.44 -8.45
CA ALA A 298 40.72 -2.70 -7.45
C ALA A 298 39.33 -2.15 -7.86
N THR A 299 39.29 -0.98 -8.52
CA THR A 299 38.05 -0.25 -8.82
C THR A 299 37.64 -0.33 -10.30
N GLY A 300 38.55 -0.75 -11.20
CA GLY A 300 38.34 -0.70 -12.65
C GLY A 300 38.64 0.68 -13.28
N PHE A 301 38.78 1.73 -12.49
CA PHE A 301 38.93 3.13 -12.93
C PHE A 301 40.22 3.74 -12.37
N THR A 302 40.76 4.76 -13.08
CA THR A 302 41.78 5.61 -12.47
C THR A 302 41.12 6.50 -11.38
N PRO A 303 41.86 6.98 -10.34
CA PRO A 303 41.32 7.84 -9.32
C PRO A 303 40.57 9.08 -9.86
N LEU A 304 41.12 9.67 -10.93
CA LEU A 304 40.48 10.81 -11.57
C LEU A 304 39.17 10.46 -12.32
N GLN A 305 39.16 9.29 -12.99
CA GLN A 305 37.96 8.76 -13.64
C GLN A 305 36.90 8.40 -12.58
N PHE A 306 37.34 7.77 -11.48
CA PHE A 306 36.46 7.43 -10.37
C PHE A 306 35.79 8.67 -9.76
N ARG A 307 36.54 9.74 -9.50
CA ARG A 307 35.99 11.03 -9.04
C ARG A 307 35.03 11.64 -10.06
N ARG A 308 35.37 11.64 -11.37
CA ARG A 308 34.52 12.20 -12.43
C ARG A 308 33.24 11.42 -12.62
N GLN A 309 33.26 10.12 -12.51
CA GLN A 309 32.05 9.29 -12.56
C GLN A 309 31.10 9.63 -11.43
N ASN A 310 31.59 9.82 -10.22
CA ASN A 310 30.77 10.26 -9.08
C ASN A 310 30.28 11.71 -9.25
N ILE A 311 31.09 12.59 -9.87
CA ILE A 311 30.66 13.96 -10.23
C ILE A 311 29.68 13.91 -11.39
N GLU A 312 29.88 13.07 -12.40
CA GLU A 312 28.94 12.87 -13.50
C GLU A 312 27.69 12.12 -13.05
N GLU A 313 27.74 11.21 -12.08
CA GLU A 313 26.58 10.65 -11.40
C GLU A 313 25.85 11.71 -10.58
N THR A 314 26.53 12.57 -9.81
CA THR A 314 25.91 13.68 -9.04
C THR A 314 25.43 14.83 -9.95
N PHE A 315 26.13 15.14 -11.07
CA PHE A 315 25.68 16.10 -12.09
C PHE A 315 24.78 15.45 -13.14
N SER A 316 24.85 14.14 -13.37
CA SER A 316 23.91 13.42 -14.21
C SER A 316 22.65 13.06 -13.42
N GLU A 317 22.72 12.86 -12.11
CA GLU A 317 21.50 12.87 -11.27
C GLU A 317 20.77 14.21 -11.38
N ASN A 318 21.47 15.36 -11.48
CA ASN A 318 20.86 16.66 -11.74
C ASN A 318 20.61 17.00 -13.21
N LYS A 319 21.22 16.30 -14.19
CA LYS A 319 20.92 16.41 -15.61
C LYS A 319 20.19 15.19 -16.18
N HIS A 320 20.28 14.03 -15.54
CA HIS A 320 19.52 12.85 -15.87
C HIS A 320 18.19 12.73 -15.10
N SER A 321 17.94 13.59 -14.11
CA SER A 321 16.57 13.80 -13.61
C SER A 321 15.65 14.40 -14.68
N LEU A 322 16.23 14.85 -15.80
CA LEU A 322 15.50 15.31 -16.98
C LEU A 322 15.53 14.32 -18.17
N ASN A 323 16.36 13.26 -18.17
CA ASN A 323 16.48 12.36 -19.34
C ASN A 323 16.77 10.88 -19.08
N ASN A 324 16.86 10.41 -17.84
CA ASN A 324 16.85 8.96 -17.55
C ASN A 324 15.47 8.57 -17.04
N GLU A 325 14.66 8.16 -17.99
CA GLU A 325 13.40 7.47 -17.81
C GLU A 325 13.62 6.20 -16.96
N ARG A 326 13.44 6.31 -15.64
CA ARG A 326 13.31 5.16 -14.76
C ARG A 326 11.97 4.50 -15.10
N TYR A 327 12.00 3.56 -16.03
CA TYR A 327 10.84 2.70 -16.27
C TYR A 327 10.70 1.75 -15.10
N PHE A 328 9.79 2.10 -14.24
CA PHE A 328 9.36 1.28 -13.13
C PHE A 328 8.72 -0.01 -13.66
N THR A 329 9.28 -1.16 -13.37
CA THR A 329 8.57 -2.44 -13.48
C THR A 329 7.86 -2.73 -12.16
N MET A 330 6.71 -2.07 -11.91
CA MET A 330 5.78 -2.50 -10.87
C MET A 330 5.52 -3.99 -11.05
N GLN A 331 5.61 -4.78 -9.98
CA GLN A 331 5.32 -6.20 -10.05
C GLN A 331 3.91 -6.41 -10.61
N LYS A 332 3.82 -7.06 -11.77
CA LYS A 332 2.55 -7.25 -12.45
C LYS A 332 1.63 -8.12 -11.60
N LYS A 333 0.52 -7.57 -11.15
CA LYS A 333 -0.55 -8.30 -10.49
C LYS A 333 -1.65 -8.63 -11.51
N TRP A 334 -2.39 -9.71 -11.29
CA TRP A 334 -3.42 -10.18 -12.22
C TRP A 334 -4.53 -9.14 -12.49
N TRP A 335 -4.78 -8.27 -11.53
CA TRP A 335 -5.85 -7.28 -11.57
C TRP A 335 -5.44 -5.94 -12.23
N HIS A 336 -4.16 -5.65 -12.45
CA HIS A 336 -3.70 -4.36 -12.97
C HIS A 336 -4.33 -3.96 -14.31
N THR A 337 -4.56 -4.93 -15.20
CA THR A 337 -5.16 -4.70 -16.52
C THR A 337 -6.68 -4.76 -16.50
N LYS A 338 -7.28 -5.06 -15.36
CA LYS A 338 -8.71 -5.28 -15.21
C LYS A 338 -9.48 -3.95 -15.09
N THR A 339 -10.80 -4.04 -15.22
CA THR A 339 -11.76 -2.96 -14.98
C THR A 339 -12.79 -3.46 -13.98
N ALA A 340 -13.04 -2.69 -12.94
CA ALA A 340 -14.04 -3.01 -11.93
C ALA A 340 -15.36 -2.26 -12.18
N TYR A 341 -16.46 -2.86 -11.74
CA TYR A 341 -17.80 -2.31 -11.83
C TYR A 341 -18.52 -2.53 -10.52
N GLN A 342 -19.05 -1.47 -9.93
CA GLN A 342 -19.86 -1.56 -8.72
C GLN A 342 -21.32 -1.73 -9.07
N ILE A 343 -21.96 -2.75 -8.51
CA ILE A 343 -23.40 -2.95 -8.52
C ILE A 343 -23.96 -2.61 -7.14
N TYR A 344 -24.97 -1.74 -7.12
CA TYR A 344 -25.87 -1.58 -6.00
C TYR A 344 -27.08 -2.48 -6.20
N PRO A 345 -27.12 -3.69 -5.61
CA PRO A 345 -28.03 -4.77 -6.01
C PRO A 345 -29.49 -4.34 -5.98
N LYS A 346 -29.90 -3.63 -4.93
CA LYS A 346 -31.26 -3.13 -4.69
C LYS A 346 -31.85 -2.36 -5.88
N SER A 347 -30.98 -1.73 -6.71
CA SER A 347 -31.37 -0.85 -7.83
C SER A 347 -30.87 -1.30 -9.20
N PHE A 348 -30.29 -2.49 -9.35
CA PHE A 348 -29.70 -2.91 -10.62
C PHE A 348 -30.72 -3.54 -11.56
N CYS A 349 -31.28 -4.68 -11.19
CA CYS A 349 -32.30 -5.39 -12.00
C CYS A 349 -33.15 -6.28 -11.10
N ASP A 350 -34.45 -6.06 -11.11
CA ASP A 350 -35.43 -6.87 -10.40
C ASP A 350 -35.96 -7.97 -11.32
N SER A 351 -35.75 -9.24 -10.94
CA SER A 351 -36.18 -10.39 -11.73
C SER A 351 -37.54 -10.96 -11.35
N ASN A 352 -38.02 -10.65 -10.13
CA ASN A 352 -39.25 -11.23 -9.56
C ASN A 352 -40.42 -10.25 -9.52
N GLY A 353 -40.18 -8.95 -9.72
CA GLY A 353 -41.22 -7.92 -9.80
C GLY A 353 -41.67 -7.38 -8.44
N ASP A 354 -40.88 -7.53 -7.37
CA ASP A 354 -41.20 -7.00 -6.05
C ASP A 354 -40.74 -5.55 -5.84
N GLY A 355 -40.03 -4.98 -6.80
CA GLY A 355 -39.52 -3.62 -6.79
C GLY A 355 -38.09 -3.48 -6.26
N ILE A 356 -37.43 -4.58 -5.92
CA ILE A 356 -36.05 -4.64 -5.41
C ILE A 356 -35.23 -5.48 -6.36
N GLY A 357 -34.05 -4.99 -6.75
CA GLY A 357 -33.12 -5.76 -7.59
C GLY A 357 -32.52 -6.93 -6.83
N ASP A 358 -32.20 -8.00 -7.54
CA ASP A 358 -31.84 -9.30 -6.97
C ASP A 358 -30.66 -9.98 -7.72
N LEU A 359 -30.11 -11.05 -7.12
CA LEU A 359 -29.01 -11.84 -7.68
C LEU A 359 -29.36 -12.49 -9.02
N PRO A 360 -30.57 -13.08 -9.21
CA PRO A 360 -30.98 -13.57 -10.53
C PRO A 360 -31.02 -12.48 -11.61
N GLY A 361 -31.45 -11.26 -11.22
CA GLY A 361 -31.41 -10.08 -12.09
C GLY A 361 -29.98 -9.73 -12.49
N ILE A 362 -29.05 -9.73 -11.54
CA ILE A 362 -27.61 -9.51 -11.82
C ILE A 362 -27.08 -10.57 -12.77
N ILE A 363 -27.37 -11.87 -12.52
CA ILE A 363 -26.92 -12.97 -13.38
C ILE A 363 -27.41 -12.75 -14.82
N SER A 364 -28.64 -12.27 -15.02
CA SER A 364 -29.23 -12.00 -16.34
C SER A 364 -28.47 -10.93 -17.14
N LYS A 365 -27.67 -10.09 -16.46
CA LYS A 365 -26.93 -8.96 -17.05
C LYS A 365 -25.42 -9.17 -17.14
N LEU A 366 -24.91 -10.37 -16.81
CA LEU A 366 -23.46 -10.63 -16.87
C LEU A 366 -22.89 -10.50 -18.29
N ASP A 367 -23.63 -10.89 -19.31
CA ASP A 367 -23.17 -10.73 -20.70
C ASP A 367 -23.06 -9.25 -21.12
N TYR A 368 -23.97 -8.42 -20.65
CA TYR A 368 -23.89 -6.96 -20.81
C TYR A 368 -22.63 -6.38 -20.17
N LEU A 369 -22.33 -6.76 -18.93
CA LEU A 369 -21.13 -6.29 -18.22
C LEU A 369 -19.85 -6.78 -18.93
N LYS A 370 -19.84 -8.01 -19.42
CA LYS A 370 -18.71 -8.54 -20.21
C LYS A 370 -18.53 -7.77 -21.52
N ASP A 371 -19.62 -7.45 -22.23
CA ASP A 371 -19.58 -6.66 -23.45
C ASP A 371 -19.11 -5.22 -23.24
N LEU A 372 -19.43 -4.63 -22.10
CA LEU A 372 -18.89 -3.33 -21.66
C LEU A 372 -17.38 -3.37 -21.44
N GLY A 373 -16.82 -4.54 -21.13
CA GLY A 373 -15.39 -4.72 -20.86
C GLY A 373 -15.05 -4.91 -19.38
N ILE A 374 -16.03 -5.23 -18.53
CA ILE A 374 -15.85 -5.43 -17.10
C ILE A 374 -15.24 -6.79 -16.79
N ASP A 375 -14.37 -6.82 -15.80
CA ASP A 375 -13.70 -8.03 -15.33
C ASP A 375 -13.98 -8.31 -13.84
N ILE A 376 -14.17 -7.28 -13.02
CA ILE A 376 -14.38 -7.39 -11.58
C ILE A 376 -15.73 -6.74 -11.26
N ILE A 377 -16.57 -7.45 -10.52
CA ILE A 377 -17.88 -6.96 -10.06
C ILE A 377 -17.81 -6.82 -8.53
N TRP A 378 -17.97 -5.61 -8.03
CA TRP A 378 -18.17 -5.34 -6.62
C TRP A 378 -19.66 -5.21 -6.33
N LEU A 379 -20.17 -6.04 -5.43
CA LEU A 379 -21.53 -5.99 -4.93
C LEU A 379 -21.55 -5.19 -3.62
N SER A 380 -22.35 -4.12 -3.54
CA SER A 380 -22.71 -3.53 -2.25
C SER A 380 -23.43 -4.56 -1.37
N PRO A 381 -23.52 -4.39 -0.04
CA PRO A 381 -23.91 -5.46 0.87
C PRO A 381 -25.21 -6.17 0.49
N ILE A 382 -25.17 -7.50 0.51
CA ILE A 382 -26.30 -8.41 0.25
C ILE A 382 -26.52 -9.42 1.37
N TYR A 383 -25.80 -9.29 2.46
CA TYR A 383 -25.99 -10.07 3.68
C TYR A 383 -27.36 -9.81 4.32
N CYS A 384 -27.82 -10.72 5.19
CA CYS A 384 -29.01 -10.45 5.99
C CYS A 384 -28.83 -9.15 6.78
N SER A 385 -29.80 -8.24 6.65
CA SER A 385 -29.75 -6.91 7.26
C SER A 385 -31.16 -6.38 7.51
N PRO A 386 -31.43 -5.66 8.61
CA PRO A 386 -32.66 -4.86 8.79
C PRO A 386 -32.77 -3.69 7.80
N LEU A 387 -31.70 -3.33 7.07
CA LEU A 387 -31.56 -2.21 6.15
C LEU A 387 -31.73 -0.84 6.83
N ALA A 388 -31.31 -0.70 8.08
CA ALA A 388 -31.30 0.60 8.75
C ALA A 388 -30.31 1.57 8.07
N ASP A 389 -29.21 1.05 7.53
CA ASP A 389 -28.25 1.75 6.66
C ASP A 389 -28.04 0.97 5.35
N GLN A 390 -29.13 0.64 4.68
CA GLN A 390 -29.17 0.06 3.33
C GLN A 390 -28.30 -1.20 3.14
N GLY A 391 -28.09 -2.01 4.19
CA GLY A 391 -27.31 -3.26 4.17
C GLY A 391 -25.98 -3.19 4.89
N TYR A 392 -25.51 -1.99 5.28
CA TYR A 392 -24.29 -1.84 6.09
C TYR A 392 -24.51 -2.15 7.59
N ASP A 393 -25.72 -2.43 8.01
CA ASP A 393 -26.11 -2.96 9.31
C ASP A 393 -26.35 -4.48 9.23
N ILE A 394 -25.27 -5.27 9.22
CA ILE A 394 -25.33 -6.71 8.96
C ILE A 394 -25.79 -7.47 10.20
N SER A 395 -26.87 -8.25 10.08
CA SER A 395 -27.40 -9.11 11.13
C SER A 395 -26.95 -10.57 11.05
N ASP A 396 -26.48 -11.01 9.88
CA ASP A 396 -25.89 -12.33 9.65
C ASP A 396 -24.90 -12.30 8.47
N TYR A 397 -23.63 -12.58 8.75
CA TYR A 397 -22.56 -12.56 7.76
C TYR A 397 -22.49 -13.79 6.87
N TYR A 398 -23.20 -14.87 7.19
CA TYR A 398 -23.12 -16.16 6.49
C TYR A 398 -24.28 -16.45 5.56
N ASN A 399 -25.32 -15.58 5.55
CA ASN A 399 -26.49 -15.75 4.72
C ASN A 399 -26.77 -14.52 3.85
N ILE A 400 -27.34 -14.79 2.66
CA ILE A 400 -27.86 -13.75 1.77
C ILE A 400 -29.23 -13.31 2.25
N ASP A 401 -29.50 -12.03 2.25
CA ASP A 401 -30.82 -11.50 2.56
C ASP A 401 -31.86 -11.98 1.55
N PRO A 402 -32.98 -12.54 2.00
CA PRO A 402 -34.02 -13.10 1.12
C PRO A 402 -34.55 -12.13 0.05
N ARG A 403 -34.43 -10.82 0.31
CA ARG A 403 -34.83 -9.79 -0.70
C ARG A 403 -33.91 -9.82 -1.93
N PHE A 404 -32.64 -10.22 -1.77
CA PHE A 404 -31.68 -10.27 -2.87
C PHE A 404 -31.57 -11.68 -3.48
N GLY A 405 -32.16 -12.70 -2.88
CA GLY A 405 -32.11 -14.08 -3.34
C GLY A 405 -31.64 -15.07 -2.28
N THR A 406 -31.07 -16.16 -2.74
CA THR A 406 -30.64 -17.28 -1.89
C THR A 406 -29.12 -17.50 -1.97
N MET A 407 -28.58 -18.35 -1.07
CA MET A 407 -27.19 -18.81 -1.17
C MET A 407 -26.92 -19.56 -2.47
N ASP A 408 -27.89 -20.32 -2.98
CA ASP A 408 -27.79 -21.01 -4.28
C ASP A 408 -27.68 -20.00 -5.44
N ASP A 409 -28.38 -18.86 -5.34
CA ASP A 409 -28.27 -17.78 -6.32
C ASP A 409 -26.87 -17.12 -6.27
N MET A 410 -26.31 -16.97 -5.07
CA MET A 410 -24.95 -16.44 -4.92
C MET A 410 -23.91 -17.41 -5.50
N ASP A 411 -24.02 -18.70 -5.19
CA ASP A 411 -23.14 -19.72 -5.74
C ASP A 411 -23.25 -19.78 -7.28
N ARG A 412 -24.46 -19.65 -7.81
CA ARG A 412 -24.71 -19.55 -9.27
C ARG A 412 -24.07 -18.30 -9.85
N LEU A 413 -24.17 -17.15 -9.20
CA LEU A 413 -23.54 -15.90 -9.65
C LEU A 413 -22.02 -16.06 -9.77
N ILE A 414 -21.37 -16.60 -8.74
CA ILE A 414 -19.93 -16.86 -8.75
C ILE A 414 -19.54 -17.76 -9.94
N VAL A 415 -20.28 -18.85 -10.15
CA VAL A 415 -20.02 -19.81 -11.24
C VAL A 415 -20.22 -19.15 -12.61
N GLU A 416 -21.32 -18.41 -12.81
CA GLU A 416 -21.63 -17.76 -14.08
C GLU A 416 -20.67 -16.62 -14.41
N ALA A 417 -20.23 -15.86 -13.41
CA ALA A 417 -19.19 -14.84 -13.56
C ALA A 417 -17.85 -15.49 -13.98
N LYS A 418 -17.45 -16.57 -13.31
CA LYS A 418 -16.21 -17.31 -13.62
C LYS A 418 -16.19 -17.86 -15.05
N LYS A 419 -17.32 -18.36 -15.57
CA LYS A 419 -17.43 -18.81 -16.97
C LYS A 419 -17.13 -17.69 -17.98
N ARG A 420 -17.29 -16.44 -17.58
CA ARG A 420 -17.04 -15.24 -18.37
C ARG A 420 -15.70 -14.57 -18.10
N ASP A 421 -14.82 -15.22 -17.34
CA ASP A 421 -13.57 -14.62 -16.80
C ASP A 421 -13.87 -13.29 -16.08
N MET A 422 -14.83 -13.35 -15.19
CA MET A 422 -15.23 -12.24 -14.31
C MET A 422 -15.13 -12.68 -12.86
N TYR A 423 -14.78 -11.72 -11.99
CA TYR A 423 -14.45 -11.93 -10.59
C TYR A 423 -15.46 -11.20 -9.71
N ILE A 424 -15.99 -11.86 -8.68
CA ILE A 424 -16.96 -11.26 -7.74
C ILE A 424 -16.26 -10.82 -6.48
N LEU A 425 -16.50 -9.58 -6.07
CA LEU A 425 -16.16 -9.03 -4.76
C LEU A 425 -17.45 -8.76 -3.99
N MET A 426 -17.44 -9.03 -2.69
CA MET A 426 -18.46 -8.56 -1.76
C MET A 426 -17.94 -7.37 -0.96
N ASP A 427 -18.84 -6.66 -0.32
CA ASP A 427 -18.50 -5.63 0.65
C ASP A 427 -18.19 -6.28 2.01
N LEU A 428 -17.09 -5.93 2.65
CA LEU A 428 -16.68 -6.41 3.95
C LEU A 428 -16.88 -5.30 4.99
N VAL A 429 -17.96 -5.41 5.76
CA VAL A 429 -18.33 -4.45 6.80
C VAL A 429 -17.99 -5.05 8.15
N VAL A 430 -16.88 -4.63 8.74
CA VAL A 430 -16.33 -5.21 9.98
C VAL A 430 -15.95 -4.18 11.04
N ASN A 431 -16.25 -2.90 10.83
CA ASN A 431 -16.16 -1.91 11.89
C ASN A 431 -17.30 -2.08 12.90
N HIS A 432 -18.48 -2.45 12.43
CA HIS A 432 -19.72 -2.59 13.21
C HIS A 432 -20.55 -3.74 12.66
N CYS A 433 -21.58 -4.12 13.37
CA CYS A 433 -22.65 -5.01 12.87
C CYS A 433 -24.01 -4.40 13.21
N SER A 434 -25.12 -5.07 12.86
CA SER A 434 -26.46 -4.64 13.25
C SER A 434 -26.69 -4.83 14.75
N ASP A 435 -27.53 -3.98 15.34
CA ASP A 435 -28.13 -4.19 16.66
C ASP A 435 -29.02 -5.46 16.69
N GLU A 436 -29.40 -5.99 15.53
CA GLU A 436 -30.11 -7.27 15.40
C GLU A 436 -29.18 -8.47 15.19
N HIS A 437 -27.86 -8.27 15.15
CA HIS A 437 -26.90 -9.37 15.09
C HIS A 437 -26.94 -10.22 16.37
N GLU A 438 -26.79 -11.54 16.25
CA GLU A 438 -26.82 -12.45 17.40
C GLU A 438 -25.79 -12.09 18.48
N TRP A 439 -24.62 -11.60 18.08
CA TRP A 439 -23.57 -11.16 19.01
C TRP A 439 -24.05 -10.00 19.90
N PHE A 440 -24.72 -8.98 19.30
CA PHE A 440 -25.20 -7.83 20.06
C PHE A 440 -26.39 -8.18 20.95
N LYS A 441 -27.31 -9.02 20.47
CA LYS A 441 -28.44 -9.53 21.30
C LYS A 441 -27.92 -10.24 22.57
N LYS A 442 -26.90 -11.12 22.39
CA LYS A 442 -26.25 -11.80 23.54
C LYS A 442 -25.47 -10.82 24.43
N ALA A 443 -24.86 -9.79 23.87
CA ALA A 443 -24.21 -8.73 24.63
C ALA A 443 -25.20 -7.93 25.49
N CYS A 444 -26.40 -7.70 24.99
CA CYS A 444 -27.49 -7.09 25.77
C CYS A 444 -28.01 -8.02 26.88
N GLU A 445 -27.97 -9.35 26.71
CA GLU A 445 -28.36 -10.32 27.75
C GLU A 445 -27.31 -10.39 28.87
N ASP A 446 -26.02 -10.38 28.53
CA ASP A 446 -24.87 -10.44 29.45
C ASP A 446 -23.73 -9.50 28.98
N PRO A 447 -23.79 -8.20 29.36
CA PRO A 447 -22.79 -7.23 28.94
C PRO A 447 -21.37 -7.50 29.44
N ASP A 448 -21.20 -8.21 30.54
CA ASP A 448 -19.91 -8.54 31.12
C ASP A 448 -19.37 -9.90 30.62
N GLY A 449 -20.19 -10.64 29.87
CA GLY A 449 -19.91 -11.94 29.30
C GLY A 449 -18.98 -11.91 28.08
N GLU A 450 -18.91 -13.04 27.38
CA GLU A 450 -18.06 -13.20 26.19
C GLU A 450 -18.48 -12.24 25.07
N TYR A 451 -19.77 -12.19 24.76
CA TYR A 451 -20.29 -11.36 23.65
C TYR A 451 -20.34 -9.89 24.00
N GLY A 452 -20.52 -9.50 25.30
CA GLY A 452 -20.37 -8.12 25.74
C GLY A 452 -19.01 -7.53 25.40
N LYS A 453 -17.94 -8.36 25.47
CA LYS A 453 -16.56 -7.97 25.12
C LYS A 453 -16.30 -7.86 23.62
N TYR A 454 -17.25 -8.25 22.76
CA TYR A 454 -17.17 -8.04 21.31
C TYR A 454 -17.51 -6.61 20.92
N PHE A 455 -18.05 -5.83 21.85
CA PHE A 455 -18.43 -4.44 21.66
C PHE A 455 -17.71 -3.56 22.68
N TYR A 456 -17.71 -2.26 22.42
CA TYR A 456 -17.27 -1.26 23.38
C TYR A 456 -18.48 -0.88 24.23
N ILE A 457 -18.57 -1.42 25.45
CA ILE A 457 -19.64 -1.16 26.42
C ILE A 457 -18.98 -0.60 27.67
N GLU A 458 -19.45 0.57 28.13
CA GLU A 458 -18.91 1.29 29.28
C GLU A 458 -19.97 1.55 30.34
N ASP A 459 -19.56 1.52 31.64
CA ASP A 459 -20.40 1.90 32.76
C ASP A 459 -20.50 3.41 32.91
N CYS A 460 -21.70 3.95 32.83
CA CYS A 460 -21.99 5.38 32.96
C CYS A 460 -23.13 5.63 33.98
N PRO A 461 -22.96 5.28 35.26
CA PRO A 461 -24.03 5.31 36.27
C PRO A 461 -24.59 6.72 36.51
N ASP A 462 -23.80 7.76 36.30
CA ASP A 462 -24.21 9.16 36.46
C ASP A 462 -24.67 9.79 35.12
N GLY A 463 -24.78 8.99 34.05
CA GLY A 463 -25.11 9.47 32.71
C GLY A 463 -23.98 10.28 32.03
N LYS A 464 -22.78 10.32 32.65
CA LYS A 464 -21.63 10.96 32.05
C LYS A 464 -21.01 10.03 31.03
N LEU A 465 -21.07 10.41 29.76
CA LEU A 465 -20.52 9.65 28.64
C LEU A 465 -18.98 9.58 28.72
N PRO A 466 -18.36 8.50 28.22
CA PRO A 466 -16.91 8.31 28.28
C PRO A 466 -16.08 9.35 27.51
N CYS A 467 -16.64 9.91 26.43
CA CYS A 467 -16.02 10.98 25.65
C CYS A 467 -17.05 11.78 24.83
N ASN A 468 -16.61 12.90 24.26
CA ASN A 468 -17.44 13.84 23.51
C ASN A 468 -17.40 13.60 21.97
N TRP A 469 -17.24 12.37 21.51
CA TRP A 469 -17.14 12.14 20.07
C TRP A 469 -18.53 12.17 19.42
N ARG A 470 -18.55 12.69 18.17
CA ARG A 470 -19.76 12.73 17.32
C ARG A 470 -19.76 11.54 16.37
N SER A 471 -20.94 10.96 16.16
CA SER A 471 -21.20 9.97 15.13
C SER A 471 -21.10 10.59 13.71
N TYR A 472 -20.78 9.78 12.70
CA TYR A 472 -20.82 10.20 11.29
C TYR A 472 -22.22 10.64 10.85
N PHE A 473 -23.27 10.10 11.47
CA PHE A 473 -24.68 10.46 11.20
C PHE A 473 -25.27 11.43 12.22
N GLY A 474 -24.42 12.16 12.93
CA GLY A 474 -24.83 13.14 13.92
C GLY A 474 -25.08 12.57 15.31
N GLY A 475 -25.13 13.45 16.30
CA GLY A 475 -25.32 13.08 17.71
C GLY A 475 -24.08 12.44 18.36
N SER A 476 -24.25 11.98 19.60
CA SER A 476 -23.18 11.28 20.34
C SER A 476 -22.93 9.90 19.76
N VAL A 477 -21.67 9.41 19.86
CA VAL A 477 -21.31 8.02 19.56
C VAL A 477 -21.76 7.00 20.63
N TRP A 478 -22.36 7.46 21.73
CA TRP A 478 -22.76 6.62 22.85
C TRP A 478 -24.27 6.58 23.00
N GLU A 479 -24.82 5.37 22.98
CA GLU A 479 -26.25 5.11 23.23
C GLU A 479 -26.44 4.18 24.42
N PRO A 480 -27.53 4.34 25.20
CA PRO A 480 -27.89 3.41 26.30
C PRO A 480 -28.01 1.99 25.78
N LEU A 481 -27.37 1.04 26.48
CA LEU A 481 -27.50 -0.37 26.16
C LEU A 481 -28.88 -0.90 26.48
N PRO A 482 -29.62 -1.53 25.55
CA PRO A 482 -30.93 -2.06 25.80
C PRO A 482 -31.00 -2.96 27.04
N GLY A 483 -31.90 -2.65 27.98
CA GLY A 483 -32.04 -3.39 29.25
C GLY A 483 -31.07 -2.99 30.38
N HIS A 484 -30.08 -2.13 30.13
CA HIS A 484 -29.05 -1.72 31.08
C HIS A 484 -28.86 -0.20 31.09
N PRO A 485 -29.67 0.55 31.83
CA PRO A 485 -29.74 2.02 31.75
C PRO A 485 -28.45 2.74 32.18
N ASP A 486 -27.57 2.05 32.94
CA ASP A 486 -26.28 2.58 33.41
C ASP A 486 -25.10 2.16 32.51
N LYS A 487 -25.36 1.41 31.43
CA LYS A 487 -24.37 1.00 30.46
C LYS A 487 -24.64 1.62 29.10
N TYR A 488 -23.56 2.00 28.39
CA TYR A 488 -23.64 2.60 27.06
C TYR A 488 -22.73 1.83 26.12
N TYR A 489 -23.18 1.67 24.85
CA TYR A 489 -22.39 1.10 23.78
C TYR A 489 -21.95 2.14 22.77
N LEU A 490 -20.82 1.90 22.13
CA LEU A 490 -20.24 2.77 21.09
C LEU A 490 -20.85 2.46 19.73
N HIS A 491 -21.13 3.52 18.96
CA HIS A 491 -21.44 3.45 17.52
C HIS A 491 -20.84 4.66 16.80
N MET A 492 -19.87 4.45 15.94
CA MET A 492 -19.29 5.55 15.13
C MET A 492 -20.26 6.00 14.03
N PHE A 493 -21.10 5.09 13.54
CA PHE A 493 -22.14 5.33 12.52
C PHE A 493 -23.54 5.42 13.17
N HIS A 494 -24.54 4.79 12.59
CA HIS A 494 -25.88 4.85 13.14
C HIS A 494 -25.99 4.07 14.45
N LYS A 495 -26.87 4.49 15.36
CA LYS A 495 -27.11 3.79 16.63
C LYS A 495 -27.54 2.33 16.50
N LYS A 496 -28.04 1.93 15.32
CA LYS A 496 -28.32 0.53 15.00
C LYS A 496 -27.11 -0.24 14.48
N GLN A 497 -25.92 0.38 14.51
CA GLN A 497 -24.65 -0.18 14.05
C GLN A 497 -23.63 -0.16 15.20
N PRO A 498 -23.79 -1.00 16.26
CA PRO A 498 -22.83 -1.07 17.36
C PRO A 498 -21.45 -1.47 16.86
N ASP A 499 -20.42 -0.72 17.28
CA ASP A 499 -19.03 -0.90 16.87
C ASP A 499 -18.41 -2.15 17.49
N LEU A 500 -17.72 -2.92 16.67
CA LEU A 500 -17.01 -4.14 17.08
C LEU A 500 -15.68 -3.80 17.74
N ASN A 501 -15.38 -4.46 18.86
CA ASN A 501 -14.18 -4.26 19.63
C ASN A 501 -12.98 -5.07 19.06
N TRP A 502 -12.26 -4.49 18.14
CA TRP A 502 -11.11 -5.12 17.49
C TRP A 502 -9.91 -5.37 18.43
N GLU A 503 -9.88 -4.77 19.61
CA GLU A 503 -8.90 -5.14 20.65
C GLU A 503 -9.11 -6.57 21.16
N ASN A 504 -10.31 -7.14 20.99
CA ASN A 504 -10.64 -8.50 21.40
C ASN A 504 -10.18 -9.54 20.36
N PRO A 505 -9.17 -10.38 20.67
CA PRO A 505 -8.66 -11.38 19.71
C PRO A 505 -9.68 -12.46 19.33
N LYS A 506 -10.66 -12.78 20.21
CA LYS A 506 -11.72 -13.75 19.89
C LYS A 506 -12.65 -13.22 18.81
N LEU A 507 -12.99 -11.94 18.88
CA LEU A 507 -13.78 -11.29 17.83
C LEU A 507 -13.04 -11.35 16.49
N ARG A 508 -11.74 -11.00 16.48
CA ARG A 508 -10.93 -11.05 15.24
C ARG A 508 -10.92 -12.45 14.64
N GLU A 509 -10.81 -13.49 15.47
CA GLU A 509 -10.91 -14.90 15.00
C GLU A 509 -12.22 -15.19 14.29
N GLU A 510 -13.36 -14.74 14.84
CA GLU A 510 -14.67 -14.96 14.20
C GLU A 510 -14.78 -14.21 12.87
N ILE A 511 -14.24 -12.99 12.79
CA ILE A 511 -14.18 -12.21 11.54
C ILE A 511 -13.31 -12.95 10.51
N TYR A 512 -12.12 -13.45 10.88
CA TYR A 512 -11.22 -14.14 9.94
C TYR A 512 -11.82 -15.46 9.46
N LYS A 513 -12.55 -16.20 10.30
CA LYS A 513 -13.31 -17.39 9.89
C LYS A 513 -14.35 -17.04 8.82
N MET A 514 -15.10 -15.96 9.02
CA MET A 514 -16.11 -15.50 8.10
C MET A 514 -15.50 -15.09 6.76
N ILE A 515 -14.40 -14.32 6.75
CA ILE A 515 -13.71 -13.91 5.54
C ILE A 515 -13.23 -15.13 4.75
N ASN A 516 -12.54 -16.07 5.42
CA ASN A 516 -12.02 -17.27 4.77
C ASN A 516 -13.15 -18.14 4.21
N TRP A 517 -14.27 -18.28 4.93
CA TRP A 517 -15.43 -19.03 4.47
C TRP A 517 -15.98 -18.48 3.12
N TRP A 518 -16.06 -17.16 2.97
CA TRP A 518 -16.49 -16.55 1.71
C TRP A 518 -15.45 -16.72 0.60
N LEU A 519 -14.16 -16.61 0.90
CA LEU A 519 -13.09 -16.83 -0.07
C LEU A 519 -13.06 -18.29 -0.53
N ASP A 520 -13.27 -19.26 0.38
CA ASP A 520 -13.37 -20.69 0.07
C ASP A 520 -14.58 -21.00 -0.83
N LYS A 521 -15.67 -20.24 -0.74
CA LYS A 521 -16.81 -20.34 -1.68
C LYS A 521 -16.48 -19.87 -3.09
N GLY A 522 -15.37 -19.18 -3.29
CA GLY A 522 -14.90 -18.76 -4.61
C GLY A 522 -15.01 -17.26 -4.90
N LEU A 523 -15.23 -16.43 -3.88
CA LEU A 523 -15.07 -14.98 -4.06
C LEU A 523 -13.62 -14.65 -4.44
N ALA A 524 -13.46 -13.65 -5.29
CA ALA A 524 -12.14 -13.16 -5.66
C ALA A 524 -11.54 -12.18 -4.63
N GLY A 525 -12.35 -11.71 -3.68
CA GLY A 525 -11.93 -10.80 -2.63
C GLY A 525 -13.04 -9.87 -2.14
N PHE A 526 -12.64 -8.72 -1.59
CA PHE A 526 -13.56 -7.79 -0.95
C PHE A 526 -13.22 -6.32 -1.24
N ARG A 527 -14.25 -5.49 -1.29
CA ARG A 527 -14.13 -4.07 -0.93
C ARG A 527 -14.33 -3.98 0.58
N ILE A 528 -13.53 -3.21 1.28
CA ILE A 528 -13.49 -3.21 2.74
C ILE A 528 -13.93 -1.84 3.23
N ASP A 529 -15.09 -1.85 3.90
CA ASP A 529 -15.84 -0.69 4.35
C ASP A 529 -15.19 -0.02 5.56
N ALA A 530 -15.09 1.32 5.54
CA ALA A 530 -14.73 2.19 6.68
C ALA A 530 -13.60 1.65 7.57
N ILE A 531 -12.61 0.97 6.98
CA ILE A 531 -11.72 0.04 7.66
C ILE A 531 -10.78 0.69 8.69
N ILE A 532 -10.47 1.96 8.54
CA ILE A 532 -9.62 2.67 9.52
C ILE A 532 -10.32 2.89 10.86
N ASN A 533 -11.66 2.87 10.86
CA ASN A 533 -12.47 3.07 12.07
C ASN A 533 -12.43 1.86 13.03
N ILE A 534 -11.91 0.70 12.61
CA ILE A 534 -11.77 -0.47 13.50
C ILE A 534 -10.86 -0.19 14.70
N LYS A 535 -9.92 0.76 14.58
CA LYS A 535 -9.06 1.20 15.68
C LYS A 535 -9.65 2.45 16.33
N LYS A 536 -9.85 2.40 17.65
CA LYS A 536 -10.33 3.53 18.46
C LYS A 536 -9.16 4.21 19.18
N ALA A 537 -9.29 5.52 19.43
CA ALA A 537 -8.33 6.29 20.22
C ALA A 537 -8.52 6.02 21.72
N LEU A 538 -7.95 4.92 22.19
CA LEU A 538 -8.01 4.54 23.60
C LEU A 538 -6.83 5.08 24.40
N PRO A 539 -6.99 5.36 25.72
CA PRO A 539 -8.24 5.36 26.50
C PRO A 539 -9.16 6.49 26.07
N TRP A 540 -10.47 6.36 26.36
CA TRP A 540 -11.48 7.37 26.07
C TRP A 540 -11.08 8.76 26.57
N ARG A 541 -11.19 9.75 25.69
CA ARG A 541 -10.83 11.15 26.00
C ARG A 541 -11.69 12.10 25.20
N ASP A 542 -11.98 13.26 25.79
CA ASP A 542 -12.56 14.39 25.09
C ASP A 542 -11.50 15.03 24.19
N TYR A 543 -11.92 15.43 23.01
CA TYR A 543 -11.13 16.23 22.08
C TYR A 543 -11.79 17.58 21.80
N PRO A 544 -11.08 18.55 21.21
CA PRO A 544 -11.65 19.85 20.92
C PRO A 544 -12.93 19.77 20.10
N ALA A 545 -14.00 20.39 20.58
CA ALA A 545 -15.27 20.45 19.84
C ALA A 545 -15.10 21.31 18.58
N ASN A 546 -15.66 20.85 17.47
CA ASN A 546 -15.67 21.56 16.21
C ASN A 546 -17.00 22.26 15.88
N ARG A 547 -18.07 21.98 16.66
CA ARG A 547 -19.39 22.61 16.55
C ARG A 547 -19.91 23.07 17.92
N ALA A 548 -21.02 23.84 17.91
CA ALA A 548 -21.64 24.39 19.13
C ALA A 548 -22.26 23.33 20.05
N ASP A 549 -22.45 22.11 19.55
CA ASP A 549 -22.96 20.96 20.33
C ASP A 549 -21.96 20.40 21.36
N GLY A 550 -20.71 20.91 21.36
CA GLY A 550 -19.65 20.47 22.29
C GLY A 550 -18.97 19.15 21.92
N MET A 551 -19.30 18.54 20.76
CA MET A 551 -18.72 17.30 20.31
C MET A 551 -17.60 17.51 19.28
N CYS A 552 -16.62 16.59 19.24
CA CYS A 552 -15.55 16.58 18.25
C CYS A 552 -15.94 15.74 17.03
N SER A 553 -15.35 16.05 15.87
CA SER A 553 -15.58 15.27 14.64
C SER A 553 -14.96 13.87 14.71
N PRO A 554 -15.46 12.90 13.93
CA PRO A 554 -14.82 11.58 13.79
C PRO A 554 -13.37 11.65 13.30
N GLY A 555 -13.05 12.56 12.38
CA GLY A 555 -11.68 12.76 11.89
C GLY A 555 -10.72 13.21 12.99
N GLU A 556 -11.20 13.96 14.00
CA GLU A 556 -10.34 14.32 15.14
C GLU A 556 -9.98 13.08 15.98
N MET A 557 -10.94 12.17 16.22
CA MET A 557 -10.67 10.90 16.88
C MET A 557 -9.66 10.06 16.09
N LEU A 558 -9.80 9.95 14.77
CA LEU A 558 -8.92 9.17 13.91
C LEU A 558 -7.47 9.64 13.94
N LYS A 559 -7.21 10.94 14.10
CA LYS A 559 -5.82 11.46 14.26
C LYS A 559 -5.10 10.87 15.48
N HIS A 560 -5.86 10.42 16.47
CA HIS A 560 -5.34 9.88 17.72
C HIS A 560 -5.46 8.35 17.81
N ALA A 561 -6.13 7.70 16.85
CA ALA A 561 -6.20 6.24 16.74
C ALA A 561 -4.90 5.68 16.13
N VAL A 562 -4.01 5.16 16.98
CA VAL A 562 -2.69 4.67 16.55
C VAL A 562 -2.68 3.15 16.52
N GLY A 563 -2.05 2.55 15.50
CA GLY A 563 -1.80 1.11 15.44
C GLY A 563 -2.85 0.30 14.65
N VAL A 564 -3.67 0.93 13.79
CA VAL A 564 -4.61 0.20 12.92
C VAL A 564 -3.92 -0.83 12.03
N GLY A 565 -2.67 -0.56 11.62
CA GLY A 565 -1.87 -1.46 10.79
C GLY A 565 -1.61 -2.83 11.41
N GLU A 566 -1.63 -2.95 12.73
CA GLU A 566 -1.53 -4.24 13.42
C GLU A 566 -2.72 -5.15 13.05
N PHE A 567 -3.94 -4.64 13.14
CA PHE A 567 -5.14 -5.39 12.80
C PHE A 567 -5.24 -5.67 11.30
N LEU A 568 -4.87 -4.69 10.46
CA LEU A 568 -4.89 -4.83 9.01
C LEU A 568 -3.86 -5.86 8.51
N GLY A 569 -2.66 -5.85 9.10
CA GLY A 569 -1.61 -6.84 8.81
C GLY A 569 -2.04 -8.25 9.21
N GLU A 570 -2.59 -8.43 10.41
CA GLU A 570 -3.10 -9.71 10.88
C GLU A 570 -4.23 -10.23 9.96
N MET A 571 -5.19 -9.37 9.61
CA MET A 571 -6.29 -9.73 8.72
C MET A 571 -5.77 -10.15 7.34
N ARG A 572 -4.87 -9.37 6.72
CA ARG A 572 -4.26 -9.71 5.44
C ARG A 572 -3.58 -11.06 5.48
N ASP A 573 -2.70 -11.28 6.47
CA ASP A 573 -1.84 -12.47 6.54
C ASP A 573 -2.65 -13.74 6.81
N ARG A 574 -3.77 -13.61 7.53
CA ARG A 574 -4.63 -14.73 7.92
C ARG A 574 -5.77 -15.02 6.94
N THR A 575 -6.08 -14.09 6.03
CA THR A 575 -7.24 -14.24 5.13
C THR A 575 -6.91 -13.95 3.67
N PHE A 576 -6.53 -12.74 3.31
CA PHE A 576 -6.40 -12.31 1.91
C PHE A 576 -5.17 -12.90 1.22
N LEU A 577 -4.03 -12.92 1.91
CA LEU A 577 -2.77 -13.41 1.35
C LEU A 577 -2.82 -14.90 0.98
N PRO A 578 -3.31 -15.81 1.86
CA PRO A 578 -3.42 -17.23 1.55
C PRO A 578 -4.30 -17.53 0.32
N HIS A 579 -5.31 -16.71 0.07
CA HIS A 579 -6.25 -16.87 -1.05
C HIS A 579 -5.85 -16.06 -2.30
N SER A 580 -4.76 -15.30 -2.26
CA SER A 580 -4.39 -14.33 -3.31
C SER A 580 -5.56 -13.40 -3.66
N ALA A 581 -6.35 -13.03 -2.65
CA ALA A 581 -7.57 -12.27 -2.80
C ALA A 581 -7.28 -10.83 -3.25
N PHE A 582 -8.14 -10.27 -4.09
CA PHE A 582 -8.11 -8.85 -4.42
C PHE A 582 -8.88 -8.07 -3.37
N THR A 583 -8.29 -6.96 -2.91
CA THR A 583 -8.91 -6.11 -1.89
C THR A 583 -8.85 -4.64 -2.29
N ALA A 584 -9.95 -3.93 -2.08
CA ALA A 584 -10.03 -2.47 -2.24
C ALA A 584 -10.43 -1.85 -0.91
N GLY A 585 -9.50 -1.18 -0.24
CA GLY A 585 -9.75 -0.56 1.06
C GLY A 585 -10.41 0.80 0.93
N GLU A 586 -11.39 1.08 1.80
CA GLU A 586 -11.91 2.42 1.99
C GLU A 586 -11.13 3.09 3.12
N VAL A 587 -10.18 3.93 2.74
CA VAL A 587 -9.24 4.59 3.65
C VAL A 587 -9.39 6.10 3.51
N PHE A 588 -9.59 6.80 4.63
CA PHE A 588 -9.67 8.25 4.71
C PHE A 588 -8.48 8.80 5.51
N ASP A 589 -8.10 10.03 5.26
CA ASP A 589 -7.11 10.79 6.05
C ASP A 589 -5.76 10.09 6.27
N GLU A 590 -5.39 9.17 5.37
CA GLU A 590 -4.10 8.51 5.45
C GLU A 590 -2.94 9.49 5.22
N LYS A 591 -1.89 9.35 6.00
CA LYS A 591 -0.69 10.15 5.82
C LYS A 591 0.15 9.62 4.65
N PRO A 592 0.85 10.49 3.89
CA PRO A 592 1.69 10.05 2.78
C PRO A 592 2.71 8.97 3.16
N GLU A 593 3.24 9.00 4.38
CA GLU A 593 4.16 8.00 4.89
C GLU A 593 3.52 6.63 5.18
N GLU A 594 2.19 6.56 5.34
CA GLU A 594 1.43 5.33 5.60
C GLU A 594 1.00 4.62 4.31
N LEU A 595 0.99 5.32 3.17
CA LEU A 595 0.57 4.75 1.87
C LEU A 595 1.26 3.44 1.48
N PRO A 596 2.60 3.28 1.66
CA PRO A 596 3.26 2.02 1.35
C PRO A 596 2.77 0.84 2.19
N ASP A 597 2.31 1.12 3.41
CA ASP A 597 1.76 0.08 4.30
C ASP A 597 0.33 -0.30 3.87
N PHE A 598 -0.44 0.65 3.31
CA PHE A 598 -1.79 0.38 2.81
C PHE A 598 -1.80 -0.37 1.48
N ILE A 599 -1.07 0.11 0.44
CA ILE A 599 -1.18 -0.39 -0.94
C ILE A 599 0.17 -0.62 -1.65
N GLY A 600 1.28 -0.68 -0.92
CA GLY A 600 2.58 -1.08 -1.47
C GLY A 600 2.60 -2.54 -1.92
N ASP A 601 3.73 -3.03 -2.38
CA ASP A 601 3.88 -4.42 -2.86
C ASP A 601 3.42 -5.47 -1.84
N ASN A 602 3.62 -5.16 -0.55
CA ASN A 602 3.16 -5.95 0.60
C ASN A 602 2.12 -5.18 1.43
N GLY A 603 1.34 -4.31 0.79
CA GLY A 603 0.32 -3.52 1.47
C GLY A 603 -0.79 -4.35 2.08
N TYR A 604 -1.53 -3.75 3.02
CA TYR A 604 -2.70 -4.38 3.62
C TYR A 604 -3.76 -4.71 2.57
N PHE A 605 -3.86 -3.88 1.52
CA PHE A 605 -4.81 -4.01 0.43
C PHE A 605 -4.13 -4.05 -0.94
N SER A 606 -4.81 -4.59 -1.93
CA SER A 606 -4.39 -4.55 -3.33
C SER A 606 -4.42 -3.13 -3.88
N THR A 607 -5.47 -2.38 -3.52
CA THR A 607 -5.70 -0.98 -3.90
C THR A 607 -6.56 -0.31 -2.84
N MET A 608 -6.67 1.00 -2.89
CA MET A 608 -7.60 1.79 -2.06
C MET A 608 -8.27 2.86 -2.89
N PHE A 609 -9.44 3.30 -2.46
CA PHE A 609 -10.10 4.45 -3.06
C PHE A 609 -9.38 5.73 -2.64
N ASP A 610 -9.32 6.68 -3.58
CA ASP A 610 -8.76 7.99 -3.34
C ASP A 610 -9.90 8.96 -3.00
N PHE A 611 -10.12 9.14 -1.72
CA PHE A 611 -11.09 10.12 -1.19
C PHE A 611 -10.34 11.39 -0.79
N ASN A 612 -10.02 12.21 -1.78
CA ASN A 612 -9.42 13.51 -1.49
C ASN A 612 -10.46 14.42 -0.83
N GLU A 613 -10.19 14.87 0.40
CA GLU A 613 -11.07 15.76 1.16
C GLU A 613 -11.58 16.96 0.37
N ALA A 614 -10.76 17.53 -0.52
CA ALA A 614 -11.16 18.68 -1.33
C ALA A 614 -12.28 18.35 -2.33
N ILE A 615 -12.45 17.05 -2.69
CA ILE A 615 -13.55 16.61 -3.57
C ILE A 615 -14.76 16.17 -2.74
N PHE A 616 -14.52 15.42 -1.66
CA PHE A 616 -15.57 14.80 -0.86
C PHE A 616 -15.88 15.61 0.42
N GLY A 617 -15.01 16.57 0.75
CA GLY A 617 -15.12 17.39 1.94
C GLY A 617 -16.42 18.18 2.00
N GLY A 618 -17.15 18.00 3.10
CA GLY A 618 -18.28 18.82 3.47
C GLY A 618 -17.84 20.13 4.12
N SER A 619 -18.77 21.10 4.21
CA SER A 619 -18.62 22.20 5.13
C SER A 619 -18.80 21.71 6.56
N GLU A 620 -18.00 22.26 7.51
CA GLU A 620 -18.22 22.04 8.95
C GLU A 620 -19.61 22.43 9.43
N LYS A 621 -20.30 23.29 8.67
CA LYS A 621 -21.66 23.75 8.99
C LYS A 621 -22.76 22.78 8.50
N GLY A 622 -22.45 21.92 7.55
CA GLY A 622 -23.38 20.98 6.93
C GLY A 622 -23.44 21.10 5.41
N TRP A 623 -24.19 20.20 4.76
CA TRP A 623 -24.27 20.11 3.29
C TRP A 623 -24.85 21.36 2.62
N TYR A 624 -25.66 22.11 3.32
CA TYR A 624 -26.26 23.36 2.80
C TYR A 624 -25.22 24.47 2.52
N ASP A 625 -24.05 24.40 3.15
CA ASP A 625 -22.94 25.37 3.03
C ASP A 625 -21.83 24.90 2.07
N GLN A 626 -22.01 23.75 1.40
CA GLN A 626 -21.02 23.23 0.47
C GLN A 626 -20.89 24.07 -0.79
N THR A 627 -19.67 24.40 -1.17
CA THR A 627 -19.34 25.04 -2.44
C THR A 627 -19.26 24.00 -3.57
N PRO A 628 -19.88 24.27 -4.75
CA PRO A 628 -19.73 23.39 -5.90
C PRO A 628 -18.28 23.26 -6.33
N ILE A 629 -17.88 22.02 -6.67
CA ILE A 629 -16.53 21.70 -7.15
C ILE A 629 -16.39 22.21 -8.58
N THR A 630 -15.31 22.95 -8.85
CA THR A 630 -14.98 23.40 -10.21
C THR A 630 -14.17 22.35 -10.97
N PRO A 631 -14.16 22.39 -12.33
CA PRO A 631 -13.26 21.53 -13.12
C PRO A 631 -11.77 21.68 -12.76
N ASN A 632 -11.33 22.87 -12.33
CA ASN A 632 -9.96 23.09 -11.88
C ASN A 632 -9.68 22.41 -10.53
N ASP A 633 -10.65 22.42 -9.61
CA ASP A 633 -10.52 21.73 -8.32
C ASP A 633 -10.43 20.23 -8.55
N TYR A 634 -11.31 19.67 -9.38
CA TYR A 634 -11.26 18.24 -9.76
C TYR A 634 -9.90 17.84 -10.35
N ARG A 635 -9.39 18.61 -11.34
CA ARG A 635 -8.08 18.43 -11.93
C ARG A 635 -6.98 18.43 -10.87
N SER A 636 -6.97 19.46 -10.02
CA SER A 636 -5.93 19.63 -8.98
C SER A 636 -5.92 18.47 -7.99
N CYS A 637 -7.08 18.01 -7.57
CA CYS A 637 -7.22 16.85 -6.70
C CYS A 637 -6.70 15.57 -7.37
N CYS A 638 -7.11 15.29 -8.62
CA CYS A 638 -6.62 14.12 -9.36
C CYS A 638 -5.07 14.14 -9.48
N PHE A 639 -4.48 15.29 -9.80
CA PHE A 639 -3.03 15.39 -9.94
C PHE A 639 -2.30 15.28 -8.60
N ALA A 640 -2.85 15.84 -7.52
CA ALA A 640 -2.31 15.69 -6.18
C ALA A 640 -2.29 14.22 -5.74
N SER A 641 -3.39 13.50 -5.95
CA SER A 641 -3.48 12.06 -5.66
C SER A 641 -2.51 11.23 -6.48
N GLN A 642 -2.41 11.48 -7.78
CA GLN A 642 -1.47 10.77 -8.65
C GLN A 642 0.00 11.04 -8.27
N LYS A 643 0.31 12.26 -7.83
CA LYS A 643 1.63 12.62 -7.32
C LYS A 643 1.91 11.95 -5.97
N LYS A 644 0.92 11.93 -5.07
CA LYS A 644 1.00 11.32 -3.75
C LYS A 644 1.28 9.82 -3.85
N ILE A 645 0.55 9.11 -4.72
CA ILE A 645 0.75 7.67 -4.90
C ILE A 645 2.07 7.34 -5.61
N GLY A 646 2.50 8.17 -6.56
CA GLY A 646 3.73 7.94 -7.31
C GLY A 646 3.88 6.50 -7.76
N ASP A 647 4.98 5.87 -7.34
CA ASP A 647 5.28 4.47 -7.68
C ASP A 647 4.89 3.46 -6.59
N ILE A 648 4.24 3.90 -5.50
CA ILE A 648 3.91 3.06 -4.35
C ILE A 648 2.95 1.93 -4.75
N GLY A 649 1.94 2.23 -5.57
CA GLY A 649 0.92 1.27 -5.96
C GLY A 649 -0.01 1.80 -7.04
N MET A 650 -1.22 1.26 -7.11
CA MET A 650 -2.31 1.74 -7.95
C MET A 650 -3.53 2.06 -7.08
N LEU A 651 -4.13 3.23 -7.30
CA LEU A 651 -5.39 3.61 -6.68
C LEU A 651 -6.59 3.04 -7.45
N SER A 652 -7.72 2.92 -6.78
CA SER A 652 -9.03 2.71 -7.40
C SER A 652 -9.59 4.05 -7.84
N ASN A 653 -9.62 4.29 -9.16
CA ASN A 653 -10.13 5.54 -9.72
C ASN A 653 -11.65 5.50 -9.79
N ILE A 654 -12.32 6.40 -9.09
CA ILE A 654 -13.80 6.54 -9.10
C ILE A 654 -14.19 7.99 -9.39
N ILE A 655 -15.39 8.19 -9.92
CA ILE A 655 -16.05 9.49 -10.02
C ILE A 655 -17.40 9.50 -9.32
N GLU A 656 -17.96 8.35 -9.05
CA GLU A 656 -19.21 8.16 -8.30
C GLU A 656 -19.26 6.75 -7.71
N ASN A 657 -20.01 6.58 -6.66
CA ASN A 657 -20.36 5.32 -6.03
C ASN A 657 -21.77 5.42 -5.42
N HIS A 658 -22.15 4.49 -4.57
CA HIS A 658 -23.45 4.45 -3.90
C HIS A 658 -23.59 5.45 -2.72
N ASP A 659 -22.50 6.09 -2.30
CA ASP A 659 -22.45 7.06 -1.20
C ASP A 659 -22.25 8.51 -1.68
N GLU A 660 -22.17 8.71 -3.00
CA GLU A 660 -21.94 10.00 -3.62
C GLU A 660 -23.03 10.30 -4.66
N PRO A 661 -23.31 11.57 -4.96
CA PRO A 661 -24.19 11.92 -6.07
C PRO A 661 -23.58 11.47 -7.41
N ARG A 662 -24.38 11.49 -8.47
CA ARG A 662 -23.89 11.16 -9.82
C ARG A 662 -22.75 12.09 -10.23
N GLY A 663 -21.62 11.51 -10.66
CA GLY A 663 -20.40 12.24 -10.97
C GLY A 663 -20.58 13.29 -12.07
N VAL A 664 -21.40 12.99 -13.09
CA VAL A 664 -21.71 13.96 -14.15
C VAL A 664 -22.49 15.17 -13.64
N SER A 665 -23.30 15.01 -12.59
CA SER A 665 -24.02 16.10 -11.94
C SER A 665 -23.20 16.86 -10.91
N ARG A 666 -22.08 16.25 -10.44
CA ARG A 666 -21.17 16.85 -9.47
C ARG A 666 -20.04 17.64 -10.11
N TYR A 667 -19.36 17.05 -11.13
CA TYR A 667 -18.11 17.56 -11.69
C TYR A 667 -18.29 18.36 -12.98
N ILE A 668 -19.49 18.35 -13.58
CA ILE A 668 -19.84 19.19 -14.71
C ILE A 668 -20.74 20.32 -14.20
N PRO A 669 -20.44 21.58 -14.51
CA PRO A 669 -21.26 22.70 -14.09
C PRO A 669 -22.73 22.56 -14.50
N GLU A 670 -23.62 23.04 -13.62
CA GLU A 670 -25.07 23.01 -13.88
C GLU A 670 -25.42 23.64 -15.22
N GLY A 671 -26.24 22.97 -16.01
CA GLY A 671 -26.64 23.40 -17.35
C GLY A 671 -25.64 23.07 -18.49
N GLU A 672 -24.45 22.54 -18.16
CA GLU A 672 -23.42 22.18 -19.15
C GLU A 672 -23.31 20.65 -19.37
N CYS A 673 -24.17 19.83 -18.73
CA CYS A 673 -24.12 18.36 -18.77
C CYS A 673 -24.61 17.80 -20.12
N THR A 674 -23.76 17.87 -21.14
CA THR A 674 -23.99 17.32 -22.48
C THR A 674 -23.40 15.92 -22.63
N LEU A 675 -23.74 15.18 -23.71
CA LEU A 675 -23.12 13.90 -24.07
C LEU A 675 -21.60 14.01 -24.20
N THR A 676 -21.12 15.13 -24.77
CA THR A 676 -19.69 15.39 -24.93
C THR A 676 -18.99 15.61 -23.59
N ALA A 677 -19.64 16.34 -22.66
CA ALA A 677 -19.13 16.58 -21.31
C ALA A 677 -19.05 15.27 -20.50
N LYS A 678 -20.05 14.39 -20.60
CA LYS A 678 -20.05 13.07 -19.97
C LYS A 678 -18.88 12.20 -20.46
N LYS A 679 -18.63 12.16 -21.76
CA LYS A 679 -17.51 11.44 -22.37
C LYS A 679 -16.16 12.04 -22.00
N LEU A 680 -16.06 13.38 -21.85
CA LEU A 680 -14.85 14.05 -21.38
C LEU A 680 -14.53 13.58 -19.95
N LEU A 681 -15.49 13.65 -19.02
CA LEU A 681 -15.29 13.22 -17.64
C LEU A 681 -14.84 11.75 -17.55
N ALA A 682 -15.46 10.88 -18.35
CA ALA A 682 -15.06 9.48 -18.47
C ALA A 682 -13.58 9.34 -18.91
N THR A 683 -13.16 10.08 -19.95
CA THR A 683 -11.79 10.05 -20.45
C THR A 683 -10.80 10.46 -19.39
N MET A 684 -11.06 11.60 -18.72
CA MET A 684 -10.14 12.16 -17.73
C MET A 684 -9.95 11.24 -16.52
N ASN A 685 -10.97 10.50 -16.11
CA ASN A 685 -10.90 9.57 -14.98
C ASN A 685 -10.30 8.20 -15.37
N VAL A 686 -10.83 7.56 -16.41
CA VAL A 686 -10.41 6.20 -16.79
C VAL A 686 -8.95 6.14 -17.26
N MET A 687 -8.44 7.23 -17.85
CA MET A 687 -7.06 7.32 -18.32
C MET A 687 -6.06 7.70 -17.20
N LEU A 688 -6.49 8.01 -15.98
CA LEU A 688 -5.60 8.14 -14.83
C LEU A 688 -4.87 6.81 -14.57
N ARG A 689 -3.71 6.87 -13.95
CA ARG A 689 -2.99 5.66 -13.51
C ARG A 689 -3.73 5.05 -12.32
N GLY A 690 -4.17 3.81 -12.46
CA GLY A 690 -4.94 3.11 -11.44
C GLY A 690 -5.87 2.06 -12.03
N LEU A 691 -6.73 1.51 -11.18
CA LEU A 691 -7.80 0.59 -11.54
C LEU A 691 -9.11 1.37 -11.65
N PRO A 692 -9.72 1.51 -12.84
CA PRO A 692 -11.00 2.19 -12.95
C PRO A 692 -12.13 1.34 -12.33
N PHE A 693 -12.90 1.96 -11.46
CA PHE A 693 -14.17 1.47 -10.95
C PHE A 693 -15.30 2.25 -11.60
N ILE A 694 -16.17 1.56 -12.32
CA ILE A 694 -17.34 2.13 -12.96
C ILE A 694 -18.54 1.84 -12.06
N TYR A 695 -19.29 2.83 -11.70
CA TYR A 695 -20.52 2.65 -10.95
C TYR A 695 -21.70 2.39 -11.89
N GLN A 696 -22.66 1.54 -11.50
CA GLN A 696 -23.85 1.25 -12.32
C GLN A 696 -24.56 2.51 -12.80
N GLY A 697 -24.75 2.62 -14.12
CA GLY A 697 -25.40 3.76 -14.77
C GLY A 697 -24.44 4.89 -15.16
N GLN A 698 -23.21 4.88 -14.70
CA GLN A 698 -22.16 5.83 -15.12
C GLN A 698 -21.88 5.70 -16.62
N GLU A 699 -21.85 4.48 -17.14
CA GLU A 699 -21.55 4.14 -18.53
C GLU A 699 -22.65 4.55 -19.52
N ILE A 700 -23.84 4.85 -19.04
CA ILE A 700 -24.92 5.42 -19.85
C ILE A 700 -25.18 6.90 -19.53
N GLY A 701 -24.39 7.46 -18.60
CA GLY A 701 -24.46 8.87 -18.20
C GLY A 701 -25.71 9.24 -17.40
N MET A 702 -26.14 8.38 -16.45
CA MET A 702 -27.23 8.71 -15.52
C MET A 702 -26.88 9.98 -14.73
N GLU A 703 -27.88 10.76 -14.39
CA GLU A 703 -27.79 12.05 -13.70
C GLU A 703 -28.53 12.01 -12.37
N ASN A 704 -28.29 13.01 -11.52
CA ASN A 704 -29.06 13.19 -10.30
C ASN A 704 -30.54 13.26 -10.57
N VAL A 705 -31.35 12.74 -9.65
CA VAL A 705 -32.80 12.88 -9.64
C VAL A 705 -33.18 14.12 -8.84
N GLU A 706 -34.24 14.77 -9.21
CA GLU A 706 -34.81 15.88 -8.43
C GLU A 706 -35.94 15.36 -7.55
N PHE A 707 -35.69 15.28 -6.22
CA PHE A 707 -36.71 15.01 -5.22
C PHE A 707 -37.56 16.26 -4.99
N GLN A 708 -38.88 16.09 -5.00
CA GLN A 708 -39.85 17.20 -4.84
C GLN A 708 -40.24 17.39 -3.38
N SER A 709 -40.00 16.41 -2.55
CA SER A 709 -40.30 16.42 -1.11
C SER A 709 -39.26 15.59 -0.37
N ILE A 710 -38.96 15.99 0.85
CA ILE A 710 -38.08 15.19 1.72
C ILE A 710 -38.66 13.80 1.99
N SER A 711 -39.96 13.60 1.88
CA SER A 711 -40.60 12.30 2.06
C SER A 711 -40.32 11.30 0.90
N GLU A 712 -39.74 11.75 -0.20
CA GLU A 712 -39.29 10.88 -1.31
C GLU A 712 -37.88 10.34 -1.07
N VAL A 713 -37.18 10.82 -0.05
CA VAL A 713 -35.78 10.45 0.29
C VAL A 713 -35.80 9.34 1.31
N ASP A 714 -34.96 8.32 1.08
CA ASP A 714 -34.77 7.17 1.96
C ASP A 714 -33.44 7.25 2.74
N ASP A 715 -32.45 8.01 2.23
CA ASP A 715 -31.12 8.15 2.79
C ASP A 715 -31.13 8.90 4.15
N ILE A 716 -30.73 8.19 5.22
CA ILE A 716 -30.68 8.74 6.59
C ILE A 716 -29.76 9.97 6.72
N SER A 717 -28.63 10.00 6.00
CA SER A 717 -27.71 11.15 6.03
C SER A 717 -28.35 12.38 5.39
N THR A 718 -29.11 12.21 4.31
CA THR A 718 -29.83 13.30 3.66
C THR A 718 -30.93 13.84 4.57
N LEU A 719 -31.63 12.95 5.31
CA LEU A 719 -32.66 13.35 6.28
C LEU A 719 -32.08 14.16 7.45
N ASP A 720 -30.92 13.72 7.97
CA ASP A 720 -30.19 14.42 9.04
C ASP A 720 -29.71 15.80 8.58
N GLU A 721 -29.04 15.88 7.44
CA GLU A 721 -28.53 17.14 6.88
C GLU A 721 -29.64 18.10 6.44
N TYR A 722 -30.80 17.59 6.06
CA TYR A 722 -31.98 18.42 5.85
C TYR A 722 -32.42 19.10 7.15
N GLN A 723 -32.42 18.37 8.27
CA GLN A 723 -32.72 18.95 9.57
C GLN A 723 -31.68 19.98 10.00
N VAL A 724 -30.39 19.68 9.80
CA VAL A 724 -29.27 20.62 10.04
C VAL A 724 -29.49 21.93 9.27
N ALA A 725 -29.90 21.85 8.01
CA ALA A 725 -30.20 23.03 7.20
C ALA A 725 -31.39 23.85 7.71
N LEU A 726 -32.45 23.17 8.18
CA LEU A 726 -33.60 23.84 8.82
C LEU A 726 -33.20 24.54 10.12
N ASP A 727 -32.40 23.88 10.96
CA ASP A 727 -31.92 24.43 12.23
C ASP A 727 -30.99 25.62 12.01
N ALA A 728 -30.28 25.65 10.86
CA ALA A 728 -29.50 26.81 10.41
C ALA A 728 -30.35 27.96 9.86
N GLY A 729 -31.70 27.80 9.80
CA GLY A 729 -32.64 28.83 9.41
C GLY A 729 -33.00 28.86 7.91
N LEU A 730 -32.67 27.82 7.15
CA LEU A 730 -33.13 27.71 5.77
C LEU A 730 -34.63 27.41 5.72
N THR A 731 -35.29 27.88 4.65
CA THR A 731 -36.67 27.45 4.38
C THR A 731 -36.67 25.96 3.94
N PRO A 732 -37.78 25.23 4.10
CA PRO A 732 -37.86 23.83 3.66
C PRO A 732 -37.48 23.61 2.21
N ASP A 733 -37.89 24.50 1.29
CA ASP A 733 -37.54 24.40 -0.12
C ASP A 733 -36.04 24.64 -0.37
N ALA A 734 -35.44 25.62 0.34
CA ALA A 734 -34.00 25.87 0.24
C ALA A 734 -33.15 24.73 0.85
N ALA A 735 -33.60 24.19 1.96
CA ALA A 735 -32.99 23.03 2.60
C ALA A 735 -33.04 21.80 1.69
N LEU A 736 -34.23 21.50 1.11
CA LEU A 736 -34.40 20.38 0.16
C LEU A 736 -33.49 20.54 -1.08
N LYS A 737 -33.46 21.75 -1.66
CA LYS A 737 -32.60 22.03 -2.81
C LYS A 737 -31.13 21.83 -2.48
N ALA A 738 -30.67 22.23 -1.30
CA ALA A 738 -29.28 22.07 -0.87
C ALA A 738 -28.89 20.59 -0.72
N VAL A 739 -29.72 19.80 -0.01
CA VAL A 739 -29.42 18.37 0.21
C VAL A 739 -29.60 17.52 -1.05
N ASN A 740 -30.58 17.87 -1.95
CA ASN A 740 -30.75 17.15 -3.22
C ASN A 740 -29.47 17.08 -4.08
N ARG A 741 -28.64 18.12 -4.02
CA ARG A 741 -27.43 18.18 -4.82
C ARG A 741 -26.42 17.09 -4.45
N VAL A 742 -26.39 16.70 -3.17
CA VAL A 742 -25.38 15.82 -2.59
C VAL A 742 -25.93 14.52 -2.02
N SER A 743 -27.25 14.33 -2.03
CA SER A 743 -27.93 13.14 -1.53
C SER A 743 -27.40 11.87 -2.17
N ARG A 744 -27.13 10.85 -1.35
CA ARG A 744 -26.71 9.50 -1.78
C ARG A 744 -27.79 8.81 -2.63
N ASP A 745 -29.06 9.12 -2.40
CA ASP A 745 -30.17 8.55 -3.17
C ASP A 745 -30.14 8.89 -4.66
N ASN A 746 -29.42 9.94 -5.06
CA ASN A 746 -29.18 10.24 -6.47
C ASN A 746 -28.51 9.07 -7.21
N ALA A 747 -27.51 8.45 -6.59
CA ALA A 747 -26.82 7.31 -7.12
C ALA A 747 -27.58 5.99 -6.94
N ARG A 748 -28.50 5.95 -5.93
CA ARG A 748 -29.26 4.75 -5.57
C ARG A 748 -30.56 4.58 -6.36
N THR A 749 -30.89 5.51 -7.28
CA THR A 749 -32.02 5.37 -8.19
C THR A 749 -31.89 4.14 -9.08
N PRO A 750 -33.02 3.47 -9.44
CA PRO A 750 -33.02 2.31 -10.33
C PRO A 750 -32.27 2.53 -11.64
N PHE A 751 -31.54 1.51 -12.08
CA PHE A 751 -30.83 1.52 -13.35
C PHE A 751 -31.80 1.66 -14.53
N GLN A 752 -31.42 2.46 -15.53
CA GLN A 752 -32.27 2.79 -16.69
C GLN A 752 -31.94 1.85 -17.87
N TRP A 753 -32.59 0.67 -17.91
CA TRP A 753 -32.37 -0.33 -18.96
C TRP A 753 -32.97 0.08 -20.30
N ASP A 754 -34.21 0.55 -20.28
CA ASP A 754 -34.96 0.94 -21.49
C ASP A 754 -35.97 2.06 -21.22
N ALA A 755 -36.77 2.40 -22.24
CA ALA A 755 -37.79 3.46 -22.16
C ALA A 755 -39.18 2.95 -21.70
N SER A 756 -39.30 1.68 -21.28
CA SER A 756 -40.54 1.11 -20.76
C SER A 756 -40.83 1.59 -19.34
N ALA A 757 -41.99 1.22 -18.78
CA ALA A 757 -42.38 1.57 -17.42
C ALA A 757 -41.25 1.18 -16.44
N ASN A 758 -41.02 2.06 -15.42
CA ASN A 758 -39.98 1.91 -14.44
C ASN A 758 -38.54 1.72 -15.04
N ALA A 759 -38.32 2.29 -16.24
CA ALA A 759 -37.04 2.19 -16.95
C ALA A 759 -36.60 0.75 -17.25
N GLY A 760 -37.50 -0.21 -17.32
CA GLY A 760 -37.21 -1.65 -17.49
C GLY A 760 -36.53 -2.28 -16.28
N PHE A 761 -36.45 -1.59 -15.14
CA PHE A 761 -35.85 -2.10 -13.90
C PHE A 761 -36.72 -3.17 -13.24
N THR A 762 -38.03 -2.91 -13.11
CA THR A 762 -39.01 -3.77 -12.44
C THR A 762 -40.40 -3.71 -13.13
N THR A 763 -41.14 -4.79 -13.03
CA THR A 763 -42.58 -4.83 -13.38
C THR A 763 -43.45 -4.42 -12.20
N GLY A 764 -42.93 -4.33 -10.98
CA GLY A 764 -43.62 -3.90 -9.76
C GLY A 764 -43.43 -2.41 -9.48
N THR A 765 -43.59 -2.03 -8.22
CA THR A 765 -43.33 -0.66 -7.73
C THR A 765 -41.87 -0.56 -7.28
N PRO A 766 -41.06 0.30 -7.92
CA PRO A 766 -39.65 0.44 -7.50
C PRO A 766 -39.53 0.95 -6.04
N TRP A 767 -38.60 0.43 -5.28
CA TRP A 767 -38.37 0.81 -3.90
C TRP A 767 -37.95 2.29 -3.75
N LEU A 768 -37.33 2.85 -4.77
CA LEU A 768 -36.94 4.26 -4.86
C LEU A 768 -37.39 4.82 -6.21
N LYS A 769 -37.63 6.11 -6.27
CA LYS A 769 -38.06 6.85 -7.45
C LYS A 769 -37.12 6.63 -8.65
N VAL A 770 -37.70 6.28 -9.81
CA VAL A 770 -36.98 6.25 -11.08
C VAL A 770 -36.81 7.67 -11.61
N ASN A 771 -35.61 8.01 -12.09
CA ASN A 771 -35.36 9.32 -12.70
C ASN A 771 -36.16 9.45 -14.01
N ARG A 772 -36.97 10.50 -14.12
CA ARG A 772 -37.89 10.74 -15.25
C ARG A 772 -37.16 10.85 -16.61
N ASN A 773 -35.87 11.11 -16.62
CA ASN A 773 -35.07 11.21 -17.84
C ASN A 773 -34.80 9.86 -18.51
N TYR A 774 -35.23 8.73 -17.92
CA TYR A 774 -35.03 7.36 -18.46
C TYR A 774 -35.54 7.18 -19.89
N THR A 775 -36.54 7.97 -20.31
CA THR A 775 -37.05 7.96 -21.69
C THR A 775 -36.02 8.46 -22.71
N LYS A 776 -34.97 9.18 -22.24
CA LYS A 776 -33.88 9.74 -23.08
C LYS A 776 -32.53 9.11 -22.75
N ILE A 777 -32.29 8.83 -21.48
CA ILE A 777 -31.04 8.24 -20.99
C ILE A 777 -31.36 6.80 -20.55
N ASN A 778 -31.08 5.82 -21.40
CA ASN A 778 -31.25 4.41 -21.10
C ASN A 778 -30.31 3.57 -21.96
N LEU A 779 -30.02 2.36 -21.52
CA LEU A 779 -29.07 1.48 -22.21
C LEU A 779 -29.55 1.08 -23.61
N GLU A 780 -30.83 0.70 -23.76
CA GLU A 780 -31.36 0.17 -25.02
C GLU A 780 -31.20 1.19 -26.16
N SER A 781 -31.47 2.47 -25.89
CA SER A 781 -31.27 3.55 -26.87
C SER A 781 -29.80 3.81 -27.22
N GLN A 782 -28.89 3.47 -26.33
CA GLN A 782 -27.43 3.73 -26.49
C GLN A 782 -26.65 2.56 -27.05
N LYS A 783 -27.15 1.33 -26.90
CA LYS A 783 -26.43 0.12 -27.22
C LYS A 783 -25.97 0.04 -28.69
N ASN A 784 -26.76 0.55 -29.59
CA ASN A 784 -26.48 0.51 -31.02
C ASN A 784 -26.10 1.89 -31.61
N ASP A 785 -26.08 2.94 -30.81
CA ASP A 785 -25.67 4.28 -31.23
C ASP A 785 -24.14 4.45 -31.04
N PRO A 786 -23.34 4.52 -32.13
CA PRO A 786 -21.89 4.62 -32.05
C PRO A 786 -21.42 5.87 -31.34
N ASP A 787 -22.25 6.93 -31.28
CA ASP A 787 -21.94 8.21 -30.65
C ASP A 787 -22.45 8.30 -29.21
N SER A 788 -23.07 7.24 -28.68
CA SER A 788 -23.56 7.19 -27.30
C SER A 788 -22.43 7.24 -26.25
N VAL A 789 -22.80 7.54 -25.01
CA VAL A 789 -21.91 7.45 -23.85
C VAL A 789 -21.48 5.99 -23.62
N TYR A 790 -22.41 5.04 -23.71
CA TYR A 790 -22.13 3.61 -23.58
C TYR A 790 -21.08 3.10 -24.57
N GLN A 791 -21.24 3.37 -25.87
CA GLN A 791 -20.27 2.94 -26.88
C GLN A 791 -18.92 3.65 -26.71
N TYR A 792 -18.92 4.86 -26.17
CA TYR A 792 -17.69 5.55 -25.84
C TYR A 792 -16.94 4.86 -24.68
N TYR A 793 -17.64 4.50 -23.60
CA TYR A 793 -17.04 3.72 -22.49
C TYR A 793 -16.47 2.40 -22.99
N ARG A 794 -17.16 1.65 -23.85
CA ARG A 794 -16.63 0.40 -24.43
C ARG A 794 -15.29 0.61 -25.11
N ARG A 795 -15.18 1.64 -25.96
CA ARG A 795 -13.92 1.97 -26.65
C ARG A 795 -12.84 2.42 -25.67
N LEU A 796 -13.18 3.24 -24.70
CA LEU A 796 -12.24 3.74 -23.70
C LEU A 796 -11.68 2.62 -22.83
N LEU A 797 -12.52 1.74 -22.31
CA LEU A 797 -12.12 0.61 -21.47
C LEU A 797 -11.31 -0.42 -22.25
N ALA A 798 -11.59 -0.61 -23.55
CA ALA A 798 -10.84 -1.51 -24.42
C ALA A 798 -9.35 -1.14 -24.53
N LEU A 799 -8.98 0.14 -24.40
CA LEU A 799 -7.58 0.58 -24.45
C LEU A 799 -6.69 -0.09 -23.39
N ARG A 800 -7.26 -0.46 -22.24
CA ARG A 800 -6.52 -1.15 -21.18
C ARG A 800 -6.11 -2.57 -21.54
N LYS A 801 -6.80 -3.18 -22.51
CA LYS A 801 -6.59 -4.56 -22.97
C LYS A 801 -5.97 -4.61 -24.37
N ASP A 802 -5.95 -3.49 -25.09
CA ASP A 802 -5.36 -3.40 -26.42
C ASP A 802 -3.83 -3.55 -26.34
N PRO A 803 -3.23 -4.55 -27.00
CA PRO A 803 -1.78 -4.75 -26.97
C PRO A 803 -0.96 -3.53 -27.39
N ALA A 804 -1.52 -2.65 -28.23
CA ALA A 804 -0.85 -1.44 -28.69
C ALA A 804 -0.74 -0.35 -27.60
N TYR A 805 -1.68 -0.34 -26.64
CA TYR A 805 -1.79 0.75 -25.66
C TYR A 805 -1.75 0.30 -24.21
N SER A 806 -2.08 -0.95 -23.90
CA SER A 806 -2.28 -1.46 -22.54
C SER A 806 -1.07 -1.22 -21.63
N LYS A 807 0.15 -1.38 -22.13
CA LYS A 807 1.38 -1.14 -21.37
C LYS A 807 1.43 0.31 -20.87
N THR A 808 1.13 1.28 -21.74
CA THR A 808 1.17 2.71 -21.42
C THR A 808 -0.03 3.13 -20.59
N VAL A 809 -1.23 2.65 -20.93
CA VAL A 809 -2.47 2.98 -20.19
C VAL A 809 -2.44 2.43 -18.77
N VAL A 810 -1.90 1.25 -18.55
CA VAL A 810 -1.89 0.60 -17.23
C VAL A 810 -0.68 1.07 -16.40
N TYR A 811 0.53 1.00 -16.96
CA TYR A 811 1.78 1.16 -16.22
C TYR A 811 2.52 2.47 -16.51
N GLY A 812 2.13 3.22 -17.55
CA GLY A 812 2.81 4.46 -17.91
C GLY A 812 2.74 5.50 -16.79
N ASP A 813 3.79 6.28 -16.63
CA ASP A 813 3.83 7.39 -15.69
C ASP A 813 2.79 8.44 -16.06
N LEU A 814 2.23 9.10 -15.05
CA LEU A 814 1.33 10.23 -15.25
C LEU A 814 2.08 11.53 -14.97
N LEU A 815 2.17 12.38 -16.00
CA LEU A 815 2.87 13.66 -15.92
C LEU A 815 1.90 14.78 -16.30
N PRO A 816 1.45 15.63 -15.37
CA PRO A 816 0.60 16.77 -15.65
C PRO A 816 1.22 17.74 -16.65
N VAL A 817 0.39 18.36 -17.49
CA VAL A 817 0.79 19.38 -18.45
C VAL A 817 -0.35 20.38 -18.62
N PHE A 818 -0.06 21.62 -19.04
CA PHE A 818 -1.03 22.71 -19.17
C PHE A 818 -1.78 23.05 -17.87
N GLU A 819 -1.13 22.89 -16.71
CA GLU A 819 -1.74 23.16 -15.40
C GLU A 819 -2.10 24.65 -15.20
N ASP A 820 -1.45 25.56 -15.92
CA ASP A 820 -1.71 27.01 -15.97
C ASP A 820 -2.97 27.37 -16.78
N GLN A 821 -3.48 26.42 -17.60
CA GLN A 821 -4.63 26.69 -18.47
C GLN A 821 -5.94 26.49 -17.70
N ASP A 822 -6.75 27.54 -17.64
CA ASP A 822 -8.05 27.50 -16.97
C ASP A 822 -8.98 26.52 -17.66
N ARG A 823 -9.62 25.63 -16.85
CA ARG A 823 -10.57 24.60 -17.28
C ARG A 823 -10.02 23.68 -18.39
N VAL A 824 -8.69 23.43 -18.40
CA VAL A 824 -8.06 22.37 -19.18
C VAL A 824 -7.48 21.33 -18.23
N MET A 825 -7.80 20.07 -18.45
CA MET A 825 -7.13 18.97 -17.80
C MET A 825 -6.31 18.21 -18.82
N ALA A 826 -4.99 18.12 -18.62
CA ALA A 826 -4.11 17.42 -19.53
C ALA A 826 -2.95 16.76 -18.80
N TYR A 827 -2.60 15.56 -19.23
CA TYR A 827 -1.47 14.81 -18.69
C TYR A 827 -0.94 13.82 -19.72
N TYR A 828 0.34 13.53 -19.63
CA TYR A 828 0.94 12.42 -20.35
C TYR A 828 0.76 11.11 -19.57
N ARG A 829 0.57 10.03 -20.35
CA ARG A 829 0.82 8.65 -19.91
C ARG A 829 2.03 8.16 -20.66
N LYS A 830 3.13 7.92 -19.99
CA LYS A 830 4.43 7.68 -20.60
C LYS A 830 5.00 6.32 -20.20
N SER A 831 5.34 5.50 -21.20
CA SER A 831 6.11 4.27 -21.05
C SER A 831 7.43 4.37 -21.81
N ALA A 832 8.29 3.33 -21.74
CA ALA A 832 9.57 3.30 -22.44
C ALA A 832 9.44 3.61 -23.95
N ASP A 833 8.40 3.08 -24.55
CA ASP A 833 8.29 3.01 -26.00
C ASP A 833 7.21 3.92 -26.56
N GLN A 834 6.34 4.51 -25.71
CA GLN A 834 5.16 5.23 -26.13
C GLN A 834 4.77 6.35 -25.16
N THR A 835 4.34 7.47 -25.73
CA THR A 835 3.75 8.59 -24.98
C THR A 835 2.35 8.88 -25.50
N LEU A 836 1.38 8.84 -24.60
CA LEU A 836 0.00 9.25 -24.85
C LEU A 836 -0.27 10.58 -24.14
N LEU A 837 -0.77 11.57 -24.86
CA LEU A 837 -1.30 12.80 -24.29
C LEU A 837 -2.81 12.65 -24.13
N VAL A 838 -3.32 12.76 -22.91
CA VAL A 838 -4.74 12.82 -22.57
C VAL A 838 -5.05 14.28 -22.30
N ILE A 839 -5.97 14.88 -23.03
CA ILE A 839 -6.28 16.30 -22.92
C ILE A 839 -7.75 16.58 -23.15
N GLY A 840 -8.36 17.44 -22.31
CA GLY A 840 -9.75 17.82 -22.37
C GLY A 840 -9.97 19.30 -22.03
N ASN A 841 -10.88 19.90 -22.76
CA ASN A 841 -11.33 21.27 -22.58
C ASN A 841 -12.68 21.29 -21.84
N TYR A 842 -12.70 21.71 -20.58
CA TYR A 842 -13.91 21.82 -19.75
C TYR A 842 -14.69 23.13 -19.95
N LYS A 843 -14.37 23.92 -21.02
CA LYS A 843 -15.15 25.12 -21.40
C LYS A 843 -16.21 24.76 -22.42
N THR A 844 -17.23 25.55 -22.50
CA THR A 844 -18.24 25.50 -23.58
C THR A 844 -17.70 26.11 -24.89
N GLN A 845 -16.67 26.93 -24.81
CA GLN A 845 -16.02 27.58 -25.93
C GLN A 845 -14.77 26.80 -26.40
N PRO A 846 -14.47 26.85 -27.73
CA PRO A 846 -13.24 26.25 -28.24
C PRO A 846 -11.98 26.85 -27.60
N GLN A 847 -10.94 26.02 -27.45
CA GLN A 847 -9.64 26.44 -26.94
C GLN A 847 -8.51 25.93 -27.83
N THR A 848 -7.61 26.81 -28.26
CA THR A 848 -6.43 26.43 -29.05
C THR A 848 -5.21 26.30 -28.13
N LEU A 849 -4.46 25.24 -28.29
CA LEU A 849 -3.28 24.93 -27.51
C LEU A 849 -2.15 24.47 -28.42
N THR A 850 -0.92 24.91 -28.13
CA THR A 850 0.29 24.48 -28.84
C THR A 850 0.91 23.29 -28.13
N LEU A 851 0.96 22.17 -28.82
CA LEU A 851 1.55 20.93 -28.29
C LEU A 851 3.08 20.98 -28.37
N PRO A 852 3.82 20.50 -27.37
CA PRO A 852 5.27 20.41 -27.39
C PRO A 852 5.80 19.36 -28.39
N SER A 853 4.96 18.42 -28.82
CA SER A 853 5.29 17.29 -29.71
C SER A 853 4.29 17.17 -30.85
N LYS A 854 4.72 16.56 -31.96
CA LYS A 854 3.84 16.26 -33.11
C LYS A 854 2.92 15.07 -32.78
N ILE A 855 1.70 15.17 -33.27
CA ILE A 855 0.72 14.07 -33.17
C ILE A 855 1.14 12.98 -34.17
N LYS A 856 1.28 11.74 -33.67
CA LYS A 856 1.48 10.54 -34.49
C LYS A 856 0.15 9.86 -34.84
N ASN A 857 -0.74 9.78 -33.84
CA ASN A 857 -2.03 9.12 -34.02
C ASN A 857 -3.08 9.72 -33.04
N ILE A 858 -4.34 9.73 -33.48
CA ILE A 858 -5.50 10.01 -32.61
C ILE A 858 -6.04 8.67 -32.12
N VAL A 859 -5.78 8.35 -30.86
CA VAL A 859 -6.18 7.07 -30.25
C VAL A 859 -7.65 7.05 -29.89
N LEU A 860 -8.15 8.15 -29.31
CA LEU A 860 -9.55 8.33 -28.94
C LEU A 860 -9.93 9.80 -29.05
N ASN A 861 -11.16 10.06 -29.50
CA ASN A 861 -11.75 11.39 -29.57
C ASN A 861 -13.24 11.27 -29.22
N ASN A 862 -13.75 12.14 -28.35
CA ASN A 862 -15.17 12.15 -28.00
C ASN A 862 -16.05 12.94 -28.99
N LEU A 863 -15.44 13.58 -29.97
CA LEU A 863 -16.09 14.23 -31.12
C LEU A 863 -15.58 13.61 -32.44
N PRO A 864 -16.33 13.73 -33.56
CA PRO A 864 -15.92 13.12 -34.83
C PRO A 864 -14.60 13.65 -35.39
N GLN A 865 -14.23 14.88 -35.09
CA GLN A 865 -13.08 15.56 -35.68
C GLN A 865 -12.28 16.30 -34.62
N LEU A 866 -10.96 16.34 -34.82
CA LEU A 866 -10.02 17.22 -34.12
C LEU A 866 -9.43 18.20 -35.12
N LYS A 867 -9.48 19.50 -34.83
CA LYS A 867 -8.85 20.53 -35.64
C LYS A 867 -7.38 20.65 -35.27
N THR A 868 -6.50 20.52 -36.25
CA THR A 868 -5.04 20.60 -36.05
C THR A 868 -4.40 21.49 -37.11
N ASP A 869 -3.41 22.29 -36.70
CA ASP A 869 -2.56 23.06 -37.60
C ASP A 869 -1.10 22.99 -37.11
N GLY A 870 -0.29 22.17 -37.76
CA GLY A 870 1.06 21.86 -37.31
C GLY A 870 1.06 21.22 -35.90
N ASN A 871 1.60 21.95 -34.92
CA ASN A 871 1.60 21.55 -33.51
C ASN A 871 0.43 22.16 -32.70
N GLU A 872 -0.42 22.94 -33.33
CA GLU A 872 -1.59 23.52 -32.69
C GLU A 872 -2.78 22.58 -32.80
N ILE A 873 -3.53 22.42 -31.70
CA ILE A 873 -4.82 21.77 -31.67
C ILE A 873 -5.87 22.75 -31.18
N THR A 874 -7.06 22.67 -31.78
CA THR A 874 -8.24 23.39 -31.28
C THR A 874 -9.23 22.34 -30.78
N LEU A 875 -9.45 22.35 -29.45
CA LEU A 875 -10.46 21.53 -28.78
C LEU A 875 -11.77 22.32 -28.73
N GLU A 876 -12.82 21.75 -29.27
CA GLU A 876 -14.18 22.27 -29.12
C GLU A 876 -14.65 22.23 -27.67
N GLY A 877 -15.78 22.82 -27.36
CA GLY A 877 -16.36 22.77 -26.02
C GLY A 877 -16.56 21.34 -25.54
N TYR A 878 -16.03 21.01 -24.38
CA TYR A 878 -16.03 19.65 -23.78
C TYR A 878 -15.38 18.58 -24.67
N GLN A 879 -14.54 18.93 -25.61
CA GLN A 879 -13.78 17.93 -26.36
C GLN A 879 -12.66 17.34 -25.50
N ALA A 880 -12.54 16.02 -25.54
CA ALA A 880 -11.45 15.25 -24.97
C ALA A 880 -10.83 14.34 -26.02
N VAL A 881 -9.49 14.28 -26.04
CA VAL A 881 -8.75 13.41 -26.95
C VAL A 881 -7.64 12.66 -26.22
N VAL A 882 -7.32 11.48 -26.72
CA VAL A 882 -6.13 10.70 -26.40
C VAL A 882 -5.29 10.65 -27.66
N LEU A 883 -4.10 11.23 -27.60
CA LEU A 883 -3.18 11.38 -28.73
C LEU A 883 -1.91 10.59 -28.47
N GLU A 884 -1.42 9.87 -29.44
CA GLU A 884 -0.04 9.39 -29.42
C GLU A 884 0.88 10.49 -29.99
N VAL A 885 1.92 10.87 -29.22
CA VAL A 885 2.79 12.00 -29.52
C VAL A 885 4.27 11.63 -29.50
#